data_c4373566f47b9333fb1ca07bfe8041e8
#
_entry.id   c4373566f47b9333fb1ca07bfe8041e8
#
_cell.length_a   1.000
_cell.length_b   1.000
_cell.length_c   1.000
_cell.angle_alpha   90.00
_cell.angle_beta   90.00
_cell.angle_gamma   90.00
#
_symmetry.space_group_name_H-M   'P 1'
#
loop_
_entity.id
_entity.type
_entity.pdbx_description
1 polymer ?
#
loop_
_entity_poly.entity_id
_entity_poly.type
_entity_poly.pdbx_seq_one_letter_code
_entity_poly.pdbx_strand_id
1 'polypeptide(L)'
;MNRPWMRSINLAVEQTGEAKDNYVLPCRGLKLIGIRFYPFPGANRETERKVKCIQKNLYDSPDWLYFNKGFTITDNEPGNPRAICIEVEDSTFDSTFLLYTDELKLNIGISAIIGQNGTGKSTIVDTVIRLINNLAAAIIGEGYVYSGAQHLHYIDNVYASLAVYIDTKIRILTCKGDVLYVSTYETDLRKLADKDDNLKEQYYHTLTTDVLYGNEPKDKLLPPQNELRHILKDWFYTMVGNYSLYAYNYRDYSEERTSDAKLTLLREIRPEDNKEEDEYWLKGVFHKNDGYQTPVVIHPMRNKGYVNAAQVNYLGKQNLISLAFEENAHPERGDGKFPFRVINQTHHLVAFYFNPPEANEYDGFIDGIMKVKFDMTEEQKQRFSEAEKPIKAFWASAIGVTKVSKPMSRQEKRAWDYVAYKTIKIFWNYKHYEEAWKNLEGDFDKKLFAEHLGTLLKDSTHRTLKLRQALAFLKFHNEKDYYMNKDVVVDLDEIYAWMSSKLREQLYPGKDYHQIEIDDLLPPPYPITDVVLQLVDNEHLEEYKEIKNRSLNIIPFAGLSAGERQIAYTLGNIVYHLKNIESAKNDFNIDPNHLESLKYDYVNIMLDEVELYFHPDLQRRFVSLLIDAIKGLKLDSTSGINVTLITHSPFVLSDIPSENIMFLTRNKENMLEGNTFAANIHDLFNNTFFLPYTVGELARKEISDIVELYQSWSLNKKRLSAQDYSNNNWTISEQHLGELTKRKWAKMKYIASVVGDDYLQGELVDMLEEMEELVERGRDNEEN
;
A
#
# COMPACT_ATOMS: atom_id res chain seq x y z
N MET A 1 -29.53 9.56 30.36
CA MET A 1 -29.02 10.63 29.49
C MET A 1 -29.41 10.30 28.06
N ASN A 2 -30.33 11.03 27.47
CA ASN A 2 -30.79 10.81 26.09
C ASN A 2 -29.74 11.30 25.11
N ARG A 3 -29.11 10.42 24.37
CA ARG A 3 -28.15 10.77 23.30
C ARG A 3 -28.94 11.05 22.01
N PRO A 4 -28.81 12.24 21.40
CA PRO A 4 -29.67 12.68 20.26
C PRO A 4 -29.53 11.84 18.98
N TRP A 5 -28.48 11.09 18.80
CA TRP A 5 -28.21 10.31 17.57
C TRP A 5 -28.92 8.94 17.52
N MET A 6 -29.45 8.45 18.66
CA MET A 6 -30.23 7.20 18.68
C MET A 6 -31.66 7.35 18.13
N ARG A 7 -32.18 8.58 17.90
CA ARG A 7 -33.53 8.79 17.38
C ARG A 7 -33.67 8.77 15.87
N SER A 8 -32.57 8.88 15.13
CA SER A 8 -32.58 8.91 13.65
C SER A 8 -32.54 7.53 12.99
N ILE A 9 -32.14 6.48 13.69
CA ILE A 9 -32.03 5.13 13.13
C ILE A 9 -33.37 4.39 13.10
N ASN A 10 -34.32 4.72 13.97
CA ASN A 10 -35.63 4.04 14.02
C ASN A 10 -36.67 4.55 13.01
N LEU A 11 -36.38 5.55 12.20
CA LEU A 11 -37.33 6.12 11.23
C LEU A 11 -37.15 5.60 9.79
N ALA A 12 -36.10 4.87 9.50
CA ALA A 12 -35.83 4.34 8.16
C ALA A 12 -36.29 2.88 7.95
N VAL A 13 -36.74 2.19 8.99
CA VAL A 13 -37.14 0.77 8.92
C VAL A 13 -38.65 0.55 8.75
N GLU A 14 -39.48 1.59 8.85
CA GLU A 14 -40.95 1.41 8.83
C GLU A 14 -41.67 1.73 7.50
N GLN A 15 -40.98 1.98 6.38
CA GLN A 15 -41.65 2.28 5.10
C GLN A 15 -41.07 1.51 3.90
N THR A 16 -40.97 0.19 3.94
CA THR A 16 -41.04 -0.60 2.70
C THR A 16 -41.73 -1.94 3.01
N GLY A 17 -43.04 -1.90 3.07
CA GLY A 17 -43.83 -3.09 2.84
C GLY A 17 -43.96 -3.32 1.35
N GLU A 18 -43.29 -4.32 0.88
CA GLU A 18 -43.60 -5.28 -0.20
C GLU A 18 -42.32 -6.04 -0.49
N ALA A 19 -42.20 -7.25 0.05
CA ALA A 19 -41.19 -8.21 -0.33
C ALA A 19 -41.47 -8.62 -1.78
N LYS A 20 -40.75 -7.99 -2.72
CA LYS A 20 -40.51 -8.57 -4.04
C LYS A 20 -39.28 -9.48 -3.92
N ASP A 21 -39.45 -10.73 -4.38
CA ASP A 21 -38.38 -11.68 -4.58
C ASP A 21 -37.26 -11.08 -5.42
N ASN A 22 -36.33 -10.37 -4.79
CA ASN A 22 -35.14 -9.88 -5.45
C ASN A 22 -34.05 -10.92 -5.26
N TYR A 23 -33.90 -11.79 -6.27
CA TYR A 23 -32.67 -12.54 -6.47
C TYR A 23 -31.51 -11.52 -6.56
N VAL A 24 -30.69 -11.44 -5.52
CA VAL A 24 -29.48 -10.62 -5.53
C VAL A 24 -28.51 -11.33 -6.44
N LEU A 25 -28.37 -10.86 -7.68
CA LEU A 25 -27.29 -11.29 -8.56
C LEU A 25 -25.97 -11.04 -7.84
N PRO A 26 -25.00 -11.97 -7.90
CA PRO A 26 -23.70 -11.78 -7.30
C PRO A 26 -23.09 -10.47 -7.82
N CYS A 27 -22.75 -9.57 -6.91
CA CYS A 27 -22.21 -8.25 -7.25
C CYS A 27 -20.83 -8.43 -7.91
N ARG A 28 -20.60 -7.75 -9.01
CA ARG A 28 -19.26 -7.66 -9.60
C ARG A 28 -18.32 -7.00 -8.60
N GLY A 29 -17.16 -7.61 -8.34
CA GLY A 29 -16.22 -7.07 -7.37
C GLY A 29 -14.97 -7.92 -7.23
N LEU A 30 -14.09 -7.49 -6.33
CA LEU A 30 -12.89 -8.22 -5.92
C LEU A 30 -12.91 -8.42 -4.41
N LYS A 31 -12.71 -9.68 -3.99
CA LYS A 31 -12.46 -10.03 -2.58
C LYS A 31 -11.38 -11.10 -2.48
N LEU A 32 -10.45 -10.94 -1.57
CA LEU A 32 -9.64 -12.06 -1.11
C LEU A 32 -10.51 -12.93 -0.19
N ILE A 33 -10.64 -14.22 -0.51
CA ILE A 33 -11.41 -15.18 0.28
C ILE A 33 -10.55 -15.78 1.36
N GLY A 34 -9.47 -16.46 0.97
CA GLY A 34 -8.63 -17.18 1.90
C GLY A 34 -7.28 -17.57 1.31
N ILE A 35 -6.38 -17.95 2.19
CA ILE A 35 -5.08 -18.51 1.85
C ILE A 35 -4.89 -19.83 2.60
N ARG A 36 -4.28 -20.80 1.95
CA ARG A 36 -3.96 -22.12 2.53
C ARG A 36 -2.51 -22.46 2.28
N PHE A 37 -1.85 -22.98 3.29
CA PHE A 37 -0.49 -23.48 3.20
C PHE A 37 -0.46 -24.99 3.11
N TYR A 38 0.50 -25.55 2.39
CA TYR A 38 0.65 -26.96 2.25
C TYR A 38 1.94 -27.46 2.89
N PRO A 39 1.93 -28.63 3.56
CA PRO A 39 3.17 -29.24 4.03
C PRO A 39 4.05 -29.65 2.85
N PHE A 40 5.35 -29.62 3.07
CA PHE A 40 6.32 -30.05 2.07
C PHE A 40 6.22 -31.58 1.84
N PRO A 41 6.06 -32.03 0.60
CA PRO A 41 5.79 -33.47 0.32
C PRO A 41 7.04 -34.34 0.29
N GLY A 42 8.25 -33.85 0.55
CA GLY A 42 9.49 -34.58 0.27
C GLY A 42 10.43 -34.79 1.45
N ALA A 43 11.34 -35.78 1.30
CA ALA A 43 12.35 -36.15 2.30
C ALA A 43 13.64 -35.27 2.25
N ASN A 44 13.71 -34.25 1.40
CA ASN A 44 14.90 -33.42 1.26
C ASN A 44 14.91 -32.32 2.32
N ARG A 45 15.81 -32.43 3.30
CA ARG A 45 15.97 -31.46 4.40
C ARG A 45 16.28 -30.03 3.95
N GLU A 46 16.99 -29.85 2.83
CA GLU A 46 17.32 -28.54 2.32
C GLU A 46 16.09 -27.81 1.78
N THR A 47 15.29 -28.50 0.96
CA THR A 47 14.05 -27.95 0.43
C THR A 47 13.02 -27.70 1.53
N GLU A 48 12.93 -28.63 2.51
CA GLU A 48 12.09 -28.42 3.70
C GLU A 48 12.49 -27.15 4.46
N ARG A 49 13.80 -26.91 4.64
CA ARG A 49 14.30 -25.68 5.27
C ARG A 49 13.90 -24.45 4.48
N LYS A 50 14.04 -24.46 3.15
CA LYS A 50 13.64 -23.35 2.27
C LYS A 50 12.15 -23.06 2.37
N VAL A 51 11.30 -24.10 2.32
CA VAL A 51 9.85 -23.94 2.49
C VAL A 51 9.50 -23.36 3.85
N LYS A 52 10.11 -23.86 4.94
CA LYS A 52 9.92 -23.32 6.29
C LYS A 52 10.36 -21.85 6.42
N CYS A 53 11.46 -21.47 5.75
CA CYS A 53 11.88 -20.06 5.72
C CYS A 53 10.84 -19.15 5.04
N ILE A 54 10.23 -19.61 3.94
CA ILE A 54 9.20 -18.86 3.21
C ILE A 54 7.89 -18.80 3.99
N GLN A 55 7.41 -19.97 4.47
CA GLN A 55 6.10 -20.13 5.13
C GLN A 55 6.14 -19.88 6.66
N LYS A 56 7.33 -19.88 7.26
CA LYS A 56 7.58 -19.59 8.68
C LYS A 56 6.60 -20.32 9.61
N ASN A 57 5.84 -19.56 10.41
CA ASN A 57 4.94 -20.10 11.42
C ASN A 57 3.65 -20.73 10.83
N LEU A 58 3.43 -20.60 9.53
CA LEU A 58 2.22 -21.10 8.86
C LEU A 58 2.47 -22.41 8.12
N TYR A 59 3.71 -22.93 8.13
CA TYR A 59 4.11 -24.15 7.42
C TYR A 59 3.25 -25.37 7.74
N ASP A 60 2.88 -25.58 8.99
CA ASP A 60 2.13 -26.74 9.46
C ASP A 60 0.61 -26.49 9.57
N SER A 61 0.10 -25.40 9.01
CA SER A 61 -1.32 -25.06 9.03
C SER A 61 -2.04 -25.62 7.78
N PRO A 62 -2.77 -26.75 7.87
CA PRO A 62 -3.44 -27.36 6.73
C PRO A 62 -4.78 -26.69 6.37
N ASP A 63 -5.31 -25.85 7.26
CA ASP A 63 -6.61 -25.23 7.13
C ASP A 63 -6.56 -23.96 6.30
N TRP A 64 -7.70 -23.57 5.72
CA TRP A 64 -7.85 -22.27 5.10
C TRP A 64 -7.85 -21.16 6.16
N LEU A 65 -7.06 -20.12 5.92
CA LEU A 65 -7.08 -18.88 6.68
C LEU A 65 -7.91 -17.87 5.86
N TYR A 66 -9.05 -17.48 6.38
CA TYR A 66 -10.02 -16.65 5.65
C TYR A 66 -9.81 -15.16 5.89
N PHE A 67 -9.70 -14.39 4.79
CA PHE A 67 -9.81 -12.93 4.80
C PHE A 67 -11.26 -12.48 4.96
N ASN A 68 -12.19 -13.34 4.51
CA ASN A 68 -13.63 -13.16 4.64
C ASN A 68 -14.25 -14.47 5.10
N LYS A 69 -14.92 -14.45 6.26
CA LYS A 69 -15.49 -15.65 6.91
C LYS A 69 -16.81 -16.10 6.31
N GLY A 70 -17.43 -15.31 5.45
CA GLY A 70 -18.65 -15.69 4.76
C GLY A 70 -18.45 -16.72 3.65
N PHE A 71 -17.21 -17.20 3.43
CA PHE A 71 -16.89 -18.28 2.50
C PHE A 71 -16.39 -19.48 3.26
N THR A 72 -16.85 -20.66 2.86
CA THR A 72 -16.34 -21.96 3.36
C THR A 72 -15.86 -22.80 2.20
N ILE A 73 -14.62 -23.23 2.24
CA ILE A 73 -14.00 -24.07 1.20
C ILE A 73 -13.70 -25.45 1.81
N THR A 74 -14.33 -26.49 1.27
CA THR A 74 -14.14 -27.88 1.71
C THR A 74 -13.57 -28.74 0.59
N ASP A 75 -12.55 -29.53 0.92
CA ASP A 75 -11.97 -30.52 -0.01
C ASP A 75 -12.70 -31.86 0.15
N ASN A 76 -13.53 -32.25 -0.80
CA ASN A 76 -14.19 -33.53 -0.79
C ASN A 76 -13.22 -34.69 -1.06
N GLU A 77 -12.15 -34.43 -1.82
CA GLU A 77 -11.05 -35.39 -2.08
C GLU A 77 -9.71 -34.63 -1.98
N PRO A 78 -8.90 -34.87 -0.94
CA PRO A 78 -7.62 -34.19 -0.78
C PRO A 78 -6.71 -34.37 -2.01
N GLY A 79 -6.29 -33.24 -2.59
CA GLY A 79 -5.39 -33.21 -3.74
C GLY A 79 -6.08 -33.20 -5.11
N ASN A 80 -7.39 -33.34 -5.19
CA ASN A 80 -8.16 -33.22 -6.42
C ASN A 80 -8.79 -31.79 -6.51
N PRO A 81 -8.30 -30.88 -7.37
CA PRO A 81 -8.83 -29.53 -7.48
C PRO A 81 -10.28 -29.49 -7.99
N ARG A 82 -10.80 -30.60 -8.55
CA ARG A 82 -12.19 -30.70 -9.02
C ARG A 82 -13.16 -31.12 -7.93
N ALA A 83 -12.67 -31.56 -6.78
CA ALA A 83 -13.47 -32.01 -5.66
C ALA A 83 -13.63 -30.96 -4.54
N ILE A 84 -13.39 -29.68 -4.85
CA ILE A 84 -13.57 -28.58 -3.91
C ILE A 84 -15.01 -28.11 -3.98
N CYS A 85 -15.67 -28.05 -2.83
CA CYS A 85 -16.97 -27.38 -2.65
C CYS A 85 -16.74 -26.03 -1.99
N ILE A 86 -17.42 -25.00 -2.50
CA ILE A 86 -17.35 -23.63 -1.96
C ILE A 86 -18.76 -23.20 -1.63
N GLU A 87 -18.97 -22.86 -0.37
CA GLU A 87 -20.24 -22.38 0.17
C GLU A 87 -20.09 -20.89 0.51
N VAL A 88 -21.13 -20.10 0.28
CA VAL A 88 -21.16 -18.68 0.56
C VAL A 88 -22.39 -18.36 1.37
N GLU A 89 -22.21 -17.72 2.52
CA GLU A 89 -23.32 -17.23 3.34
C GLU A 89 -23.89 -15.94 2.73
N ASP A 90 -25.21 -15.78 2.70
CA ASP A 90 -25.89 -14.59 2.16
C ASP A 90 -25.43 -13.27 2.80
N SER A 91 -25.13 -13.31 4.11
CA SER A 91 -24.61 -12.15 4.85
C SER A 91 -23.31 -11.59 4.29
N THR A 92 -22.55 -12.41 3.53
CA THR A 92 -21.27 -12.02 2.94
C THR A 92 -21.41 -10.95 1.86
N PHE A 93 -22.53 -10.96 1.14
CA PHE A 93 -22.81 -9.94 0.12
C PHE A 93 -23.32 -8.64 0.75
N ASP A 94 -24.04 -8.72 1.86
CA ASP A 94 -24.54 -7.54 2.59
C ASP A 94 -23.42 -6.79 3.31
N SER A 95 -22.33 -7.45 3.72
CA SER A 95 -21.19 -6.79 4.35
C SER A 95 -20.40 -5.87 3.39
N THR A 96 -20.61 -5.98 2.07
CA THR A 96 -20.11 -5.01 1.09
C THR A 96 -20.93 -3.72 1.06
N PHE A 97 -22.14 -3.74 1.62
CA PHE A 97 -23.10 -2.62 1.60
C PHE A 97 -22.53 -1.35 2.25
N LEU A 98 -21.74 -1.45 3.31
CA LEU A 98 -21.16 -0.28 4.01
C LEU A 98 -20.20 0.54 3.14
N LEU A 99 -19.64 -0.07 2.07
CA LEU A 99 -18.59 0.53 1.25
C LEU A 99 -19.03 0.71 -0.21
N TYR A 100 -20.18 0.13 -0.59
CA TYR A 100 -20.73 0.23 -1.93
C TYR A 100 -21.41 1.58 -2.16
N THR A 101 -21.20 2.17 -3.32
CA THR A 101 -21.97 3.33 -3.78
C THR A 101 -22.53 3.03 -5.16
N ASP A 102 -23.85 2.87 -5.27
CA ASP A 102 -24.56 2.58 -6.52
C ASP A 102 -24.25 3.54 -7.67
N GLU A 103 -23.94 4.80 -7.33
CA GLU A 103 -23.65 5.86 -8.28
C GLU A 103 -22.29 5.66 -9.00
N LEU A 104 -21.32 5.01 -8.35
CA LEU A 104 -19.95 4.85 -8.88
C LEU A 104 -19.75 3.57 -9.68
N LYS A 105 -20.64 2.58 -9.59
CA LYS A 105 -20.43 1.22 -10.12
C LYS A 105 -19.10 0.57 -9.63
N LEU A 106 -18.46 1.17 -8.65
CA LEU A 106 -17.18 0.74 -8.07
C LEU A 106 -17.46 0.02 -6.74
N ASN A 107 -17.07 -1.24 -6.66
CA ASN A 107 -17.17 -2.02 -5.43
C ASN A 107 -15.85 -1.92 -4.65
N ILE A 108 -15.90 -1.42 -3.40
CA ILE A 108 -14.75 -1.33 -2.51
C ILE A 108 -14.95 -2.31 -1.35
N GLY A 109 -14.14 -3.38 -1.31
CA GLY A 109 -14.05 -4.30 -0.19
C GLY A 109 -12.94 -3.90 0.78
N ILE A 110 -13.16 -4.13 2.09
CA ILE A 110 -12.13 -3.92 3.11
C ILE A 110 -12.03 -5.13 4.02
N SER A 111 -10.79 -5.51 4.34
CA SER A 111 -10.48 -6.60 5.26
C SER A 111 -9.25 -6.27 6.11
N ALA A 112 -9.04 -7.00 7.21
CA ALA A 112 -7.86 -6.85 8.03
C ALA A 112 -7.22 -8.20 8.38
N ILE A 113 -5.91 -8.16 8.62
CA ILE A 113 -5.14 -9.27 9.21
C ILE A 113 -4.59 -8.78 10.54
N ILE A 114 -4.94 -9.46 11.62
CA ILE A 114 -4.45 -9.15 12.95
C ILE A 114 -3.91 -10.39 13.67
N GLY A 115 -3.10 -10.17 14.67
CA GLY A 115 -2.53 -11.24 15.47
C GLY A 115 -1.30 -10.77 16.24
N GLN A 116 -0.86 -11.59 17.18
CA GLN A 116 0.35 -11.32 17.96
C GLN A 116 1.60 -11.23 17.06
N ASN A 117 2.68 -10.63 17.58
CA ASN A 117 3.95 -10.61 16.90
C ASN A 117 4.46 -12.05 16.66
N GLY A 118 4.95 -12.31 15.43
CA GLY A 118 5.48 -13.60 15.05
C GLY A 118 4.41 -14.68 14.73
N THR A 119 3.11 -14.32 14.57
CA THR A 119 2.05 -15.27 14.17
C THR A 119 1.97 -15.48 12.66
N GLY A 120 2.71 -14.71 11.85
CA GLY A 120 2.78 -14.90 10.40
C GLY A 120 2.02 -13.86 9.56
N LYS A 121 1.60 -12.74 10.12
CA LYS A 121 0.90 -11.66 9.36
C LYS A 121 1.65 -11.26 8.09
N SER A 122 2.90 -10.81 8.21
CA SER A 122 3.73 -10.44 7.06
C SER A 122 4.05 -11.64 6.16
N THR A 123 4.10 -12.86 6.71
CA THR A 123 4.29 -14.09 5.91
C THR A 123 3.11 -14.33 4.96
N ILE A 124 1.87 -14.00 5.38
CA ILE A 124 0.70 -14.08 4.50
C ILE A 124 0.84 -13.10 3.33
N VAL A 125 1.16 -11.83 3.62
CA VAL A 125 1.38 -10.81 2.58
C VAL A 125 2.48 -11.26 1.61
N ASP A 126 3.61 -11.68 2.14
CA ASP A 126 4.74 -12.17 1.34
C ASP A 126 4.36 -13.37 0.48
N THR A 127 3.52 -14.27 0.98
CA THR A 127 3.08 -15.45 0.21
C THR A 127 2.10 -15.06 -0.90
N VAL A 128 1.20 -14.10 -0.66
CA VAL A 128 0.33 -13.54 -1.70
C VAL A 128 1.18 -12.93 -2.82
N ILE A 129 2.21 -12.14 -2.46
CA ILE A 129 3.14 -11.55 -3.45
C ILE A 129 3.84 -12.64 -4.26
N ARG A 130 4.37 -13.69 -3.61
CA ARG A 130 5.05 -14.81 -4.29
C ARG A 130 4.13 -15.56 -5.25
N LEU A 131 2.89 -15.82 -4.85
CA LEU A 131 1.90 -16.50 -5.69
C LEU A 131 1.59 -15.67 -6.94
N ILE A 132 1.38 -14.36 -6.79
CA ILE A 132 1.11 -13.45 -7.91
C ILE A 132 2.36 -13.27 -8.78
N ASN A 133 3.56 -13.19 -8.20
CA ASN A 133 4.81 -13.18 -8.95
C ASN A 133 4.98 -14.46 -9.78
N ASN A 134 4.71 -15.63 -9.21
CA ASN A 134 4.81 -16.90 -9.92
C ASN A 134 3.76 -17.01 -11.04
N LEU A 135 2.55 -16.52 -10.82
CA LEU A 135 1.53 -16.41 -11.86
C LEU A 135 2.02 -15.54 -13.04
N ALA A 136 2.61 -14.39 -12.73
CA ALA A 136 3.17 -13.49 -13.73
C ALA A 136 4.36 -14.11 -14.46
N ALA A 137 5.32 -14.71 -13.73
CA ALA A 137 6.50 -15.35 -14.31
C ALA A 137 6.14 -16.52 -15.22
N ALA A 138 5.14 -17.33 -14.85
CA ALA A 138 4.67 -18.47 -15.65
C ALA A 138 4.01 -18.03 -16.97
N ILE A 139 3.29 -16.93 -17.00
CA ILE A 139 2.53 -16.48 -18.18
C ILE A 139 3.35 -15.50 -19.03
N ILE A 140 4.01 -14.51 -18.40
CA ILE A 140 4.81 -13.48 -19.09
C ILE A 140 6.14 -14.08 -19.55
N GLY A 141 6.71 -15.02 -18.79
CA GLY A 141 8.02 -15.63 -19.01
C GLY A 141 9.13 -14.92 -18.24
N GLU A 142 10.14 -15.70 -17.80
CA GLU A 142 11.25 -15.19 -17.00
C GLU A 142 12.27 -14.36 -17.81
N GLY A 143 12.57 -14.76 -19.03
CA GLY A 143 13.49 -14.04 -19.92
C GLY A 143 12.82 -12.93 -20.74
N TYR A 144 11.50 -12.78 -20.62
CA TYR A 144 10.75 -11.81 -21.39
C TYR A 144 10.58 -10.52 -20.57
N VAL A 145 11.01 -9.41 -21.16
CA VAL A 145 10.92 -8.10 -20.52
C VAL A 145 10.02 -7.22 -21.36
N TYR A 146 8.89 -6.84 -20.77
CA TYR A 146 8.14 -5.71 -21.29
C TYR A 146 8.96 -4.44 -21.15
N SER A 147 8.65 -3.46 -21.98
CA SER A 147 9.33 -2.16 -21.97
C SER A 147 9.48 -1.61 -20.55
N GLY A 148 10.72 -1.54 -20.09
CA GLY A 148 11.05 -0.99 -18.77
C GLY A 148 10.77 -1.88 -17.57
N ALA A 149 10.20 -3.07 -17.76
CA ALA A 149 10.07 -4.06 -16.70
C ALA A 149 11.42 -4.70 -16.34
N GLN A 150 11.52 -5.19 -15.13
CA GLN A 150 12.62 -6.06 -14.72
C GLN A 150 12.27 -7.50 -15.02
N HIS A 151 13.27 -8.38 -15.05
CA HIS A 151 13.05 -9.81 -15.15
C HIS A 151 12.19 -10.30 -14.00
N LEU A 152 11.23 -11.17 -14.33
CA LEU A 152 10.51 -11.95 -13.35
C LEU A 152 11.29 -13.24 -13.10
N HIS A 153 11.36 -13.66 -11.86
CA HIS A 153 11.94 -14.93 -11.46
C HIS A 153 10.85 -15.78 -10.83
N TYR A 154 10.69 -16.99 -11.33
CA TYR A 154 9.80 -17.96 -10.70
C TYR A 154 10.43 -18.45 -9.39
N ILE A 155 9.66 -18.39 -8.31
CA ILE A 155 10.10 -18.77 -6.96
C ILE A 155 9.75 -20.23 -6.74
N ASP A 156 10.75 -21.09 -6.71
CA ASP A 156 10.61 -22.47 -6.30
C ASP A 156 10.23 -22.54 -4.81
N ASN A 157 9.67 -23.69 -4.40
CA ASN A 157 9.38 -23.99 -2.99
C ASN A 157 8.24 -23.17 -2.35
N VAL A 158 7.38 -22.54 -3.12
CA VAL A 158 6.11 -21.98 -2.63
C VAL A 158 5.06 -23.09 -2.60
N TYR A 159 4.45 -23.33 -1.43
CA TYR A 159 3.43 -24.36 -1.22
C TYR A 159 2.19 -23.71 -0.59
N ALA A 160 1.39 -23.06 -1.41
CA ALA A 160 0.20 -22.35 -0.95
C ALA A 160 -0.89 -22.25 -2.03
N SER A 161 -2.12 -22.01 -1.60
CA SER A 161 -3.23 -21.61 -2.47
C SER A 161 -3.81 -20.28 -2.02
N LEU A 162 -4.21 -19.43 -2.97
CA LEU A 162 -4.95 -18.20 -2.76
C LEU A 162 -6.31 -18.30 -3.44
N ALA A 163 -7.38 -18.22 -2.66
CA ALA A 163 -8.75 -18.16 -3.14
C ALA A 163 -9.23 -16.71 -3.22
N VAL A 164 -9.79 -16.34 -4.37
CA VAL A 164 -10.26 -14.98 -4.64
C VAL A 164 -11.61 -15.00 -5.35
N TYR A 165 -12.45 -14.02 -5.03
CA TYR A 165 -13.68 -13.71 -5.76
C TYR A 165 -13.39 -12.57 -6.73
N ILE A 166 -13.61 -12.80 -8.02
CA ILE A 166 -13.39 -11.82 -9.09
C ILE A 166 -14.56 -11.90 -10.06
N ASP A 167 -15.26 -10.79 -10.24
CA ASP A 167 -16.33 -10.67 -11.25
C ASP A 167 -17.33 -11.83 -11.23
N THR A 168 -17.93 -12.13 -10.11
CA THR A 168 -18.90 -13.21 -9.95
C THR A 168 -18.34 -14.64 -9.93
N LYS A 169 -17.04 -14.82 -10.15
CA LYS A 169 -16.37 -16.13 -10.15
C LYS A 169 -15.40 -16.26 -8.98
N ILE A 170 -15.22 -17.46 -8.51
CA ILE A 170 -14.16 -17.78 -7.56
C ILE A 170 -13.00 -18.42 -8.32
N ARG A 171 -11.80 -17.92 -8.08
CA ARG A 171 -10.57 -18.46 -8.63
C ARG A 171 -9.63 -18.86 -7.51
N ILE A 172 -9.05 -20.06 -7.63
CA ILE A 172 -8.03 -20.55 -6.70
C ILE A 172 -6.73 -20.73 -7.45
N LEU A 173 -5.76 -19.88 -7.12
CA LEU A 173 -4.39 -20.00 -7.59
C LEU A 173 -3.63 -20.92 -6.64
N THR A 174 -3.13 -22.04 -7.13
CA THR A 174 -2.39 -23.01 -6.34
C THR A 174 -0.98 -23.17 -6.87
N CYS A 175 0.01 -23.04 -5.97
CA CYS A 175 1.41 -23.32 -6.22
C CYS A 175 1.87 -24.44 -5.27
N LYS A 176 2.47 -25.48 -5.84
CA LYS A 176 3.08 -26.61 -5.10
C LYS A 176 4.49 -26.86 -5.65
N GLY A 177 5.40 -25.95 -5.37
CA GLY A 177 6.76 -25.95 -5.88
C GLY A 177 6.79 -25.71 -7.39
N ASP A 178 7.05 -26.77 -8.16
CA ASP A 178 7.14 -26.76 -9.61
C ASP A 178 5.82 -26.99 -10.35
N VAL A 179 4.69 -26.92 -9.64
CA VAL A 179 3.35 -27.01 -10.23
C VAL A 179 2.54 -25.77 -9.85
N LEU A 180 2.08 -25.04 -10.86
CA LEU A 180 1.22 -23.87 -10.70
C LEU A 180 -0.03 -24.03 -11.58
N TYR A 181 -1.21 -23.84 -10.98
CA TYR A 181 -2.47 -23.87 -11.71
C TYR A 181 -3.51 -22.92 -11.13
N VAL A 182 -4.48 -22.54 -11.96
CA VAL A 182 -5.66 -21.75 -11.56
C VAL A 182 -6.90 -22.59 -11.80
N SER A 183 -7.71 -22.76 -10.77
CA SER A 183 -9.04 -23.36 -10.86
C SER A 183 -10.10 -22.27 -10.78
N THR A 184 -11.04 -22.26 -11.72
CA THR A 184 -12.14 -21.29 -11.78
C THR A 184 -13.45 -21.99 -11.46
N TYR A 185 -14.26 -21.37 -10.62
CA TYR A 185 -15.55 -21.87 -10.15
C TYR A 185 -16.63 -20.84 -10.48
N GLU A 186 -17.78 -21.31 -10.95
CA GLU A 186 -18.97 -20.49 -11.21
C GLU A 186 -20.16 -20.95 -10.37
N THR A 187 -21.07 -20.03 -10.08
CA THR A 187 -22.32 -20.32 -9.36
C THR A 187 -23.22 -21.20 -10.20
N ASP A 188 -23.77 -22.27 -9.62
CA ASP A 188 -24.80 -23.08 -10.27
C ASP A 188 -26.17 -22.44 -10.10
N LEU A 189 -26.54 -21.60 -11.06
CA LEU A 189 -27.84 -20.91 -11.08
C LEU A 189 -29.04 -21.89 -11.15
N ARG A 190 -28.83 -23.16 -11.54
CA ARG A 190 -29.91 -24.15 -11.65
C ARG A 190 -30.39 -24.66 -10.28
N LYS A 191 -29.50 -24.70 -9.30
CA LYS A 191 -29.86 -25.06 -7.91
C LYS A 191 -30.54 -23.93 -7.15
N LEU A 192 -30.37 -22.69 -7.57
CA LEU A 192 -31.08 -21.53 -7.02
C LEU A 192 -32.57 -21.50 -7.40
N ALA A 193 -32.97 -22.27 -8.41
CA ALA A 193 -34.35 -22.34 -8.90
C ALA A 193 -35.23 -23.43 -8.24
N ASP A 194 -34.67 -24.30 -7.41
CA ASP A 194 -35.41 -25.30 -6.66
C ASP A 194 -35.92 -24.76 -5.32
N LYS A 195 -37.12 -24.44 -5.34
CA LYS A 195 -38.27 -24.13 -4.52
C LYS A 195 -38.25 -24.45 -3.03
N ASP A 196 -37.29 -24.12 -2.25
CA ASP A 196 -37.47 -24.06 -0.80
C ASP A 196 -36.96 -22.76 -0.22
N ASP A 197 -37.86 -22.04 0.45
CA ASP A 197 -37.73 -20.67 1.01
C ASP A 197 -36.59 -20.48 2.07
N ASN A 198 -35.62 -21.35 2.15
CA ASN A 198 -34.53 -21.32 3.13
C ASN A 198 -33.11 -21.49 2.53
N LEU A 199 -32.92 -21.29 1.24
CA LEU A 199 -31.57 -21.37 0.63
C LEU A 199 -30.72 -20.16 1.02
N LYS A 200 -29.98 -20.30 2.11
CA LYS A 200 -28.96 -19.35 2.58
C LYS A 200 -27.57 -19.58 1.99
N GLU A 201 -27.42 -20.55 1.08
CA GLU A 201 -26.10 -21.03 0.62
C GLU A 201 -26.01 -21.03 -0.90
N GLN A 202 -24.98 -20.37 -1.45
CA GLN A 202 -24.64 -20.43 -2.86
C GLN A 202 -23.51 -21.41 -3.07
N TYR A 203 -23.71 -22.38 -4.00
CA TYR A 203 -22.71 -23.39 -4.33
C TYR A 203 -21.99 -23.01 -5.62
N TYR A 204 -20.66 -23.20 -5.64
CA TYR A 204 -19.82 -22.98 -6.80
C TYR A 204 -19.27 -24.29 -7.32
N HIS A 205 -19.29 -24.49 -8.63
CA HIS A 205 -18.77 -25.67 -9.31
C HIS A 205 -17.53 -25.34 -10.14
N THR A 206 -16.59 -26.28 -10.23
CA THR A 206 -15.41 -26.17 -11.08
C THR A 206 -15.82 -25.99 -12.54
N LEU A 207 -15.42 -24.87 -13.15
CA LEU A 207 -15.59 -24.60 -14.58
C LEU A 207 -14.36 -25.09 -15.37
N THR A 208 -13.17 -24.58 -14.97
CA THR A 208 -11.89 -24.90 -15.62
C THR A 208 -10.78 -25.08 -14.60
N THR A 209 -9.75 -25.79 -15.01
CA THR A 209 -8.47 -25.86 -14.30
C THR A 209 -7.35 -25.72 -15.34
N ASP A 210 -6.65 -24.60 -15.30
CA ASP A 210 -5.59 -24.24 -16.23
C ASP A 210 -4.23 -24.47 -15.55
N VAL A 211 -3.42 -25.40 -16.09
CA VAL A 211 -2.07 -25.65 -15.61
C VAL A 211 -1.13 -24.66 -16.29
N LEU A 212 -0.48 -23.84 -15.49
CA LEU A 212 0.37 -22.74 -15.95
C LEU A 212 1.86 -23.14 -15.99
N TYR A 213 2.25 -24.02 -15.09
CA TYR A 213 3.60 -24.53 -14.97
C TYR A 213 3.60 -25.93 -14.38
N GLY A 214 4.36 -26.83 -14.97
CA GLY A 214 4.52 -28.19 -14.49
C GLY A 214 5.54 -28.99 -15.28
N ASN A 215 6.43 -29.70 -14.57
CA ASN A 215 7.44 -30.60 -15.13
C ASN A 215 8.48 -29.94 -16.07
N GLU A 216 8.65 -28.62 -16.05
CA GLU A 216 9.70 -27.95 -16.79
C GLU A 216 11.08 -28.17 -16.13
N PRO A 217 12.17 -28.20 -16.92
CA PRO A 217 13.52 -28.28 -16.36
C PRO A 217 13.83 -27.03 -15.51
N LYS A 218 14.20 -27.22 -14.25
CA LYS A 218 14.49 -26.14 -13.28
C LYS A 218 15.61 -25.17 -13.71
N ASP A 219 16.47 -25.60 -14.64
CA ASP A 219 17.61 -24.82 -15.12
C ASP A 219 17.31 -24.01 -16.40
N LYS A 220 16.08 -24.04 -16.90
CA LYS A 220 15.65 -23.25 -18.06
C LYS A 220 14.75 -22.11 -17.64
N LEU A 221 14.83 -21.01 -18.40
CA LEU A 221 13.91 -19.89 -18.26
C LEU A 221 12.54 -20.28 -18.78
N LEU A 222 11.49 -19.84 -18.08
CA LEU A 222 10.13 -20.04 -18.52
C LEU A 222 9.84 -19.20 -19.76
N PRO A 223 9.35 -19.79 -20.86
CA PRO A 223 8.94 -19.05 -22.05
C PRO A 223 7.63 -18.30 -21.82
N PRO A 224 7.34 -17.22 -22.56
CA PRO A 224 6.06 -16.54 -22.51
C PRO A 224 4.96 -17.46 -23.08
N GLN A 225 3.81 -17.51 -22.38
CA GLN A 225 2.63 -18.29 -22.74
C GLN A 225 1.50 -17.36 -23.18
N ASN A 226 1.50 -16.97 -24.45
CA ASN A 226 0.57 -15.96 -24.96
C ASN A 226 -0.90 -16.40 -24.91
N GLU A 227 -1.16 -17.70 -25.09
CA GLU A 227 -2.49 -18.33 -25.00
C GLU A 227 -3.12 -18.22 -23.62
N LEU A 228 -2.30 -18.16 -22.54
CA LEU A 228 -2.77 -18.06 -21.16
C LEU A 228 -2.88 -16.62 -20.64
N ARG A 229 -2.60 -15.63 -21.49
CA ARG A 229 -2.67 -14.20 -21.07
C ARG A 229 -4.04 -13.74 -20.62
N HIS A 230 -5.11 -14.39 -21.13
CA HIS A 230 -6.47 -14.11 -20.68
C HIS A 230 -6.63 -14.30 -19.17
N ILE A 231 -5.88 -15.24 -18.56
CA ILE A 231 -5.90 -15.45 -17.10
C ILE A 231 -5.40 -14.22 -16.35
N LEU A 232 -4.32 -13.57 -16.84
CA LEU A 232 -3.84 -12.32 -16.25
C LEU A 232 -4.79 -11.15 -16.51
N LYS A 233 -5.44 -11.07 -17.67
CA LYS A 233 -6.45 -10.05 -17.94
C LYS A 233 -7.64 -10.15 -17.00
N ASP A 234 -8.06 -11.38 -16.68
CA ASP A 234 -9.15 -11.67 -15.76
C ASP A 234 -8.70 -11.70 -14.29
N TRP A 235 -7.45 -11.36 -14.00
CA TRP A 235 -6.88 -11.26 -12.66
C TRP A 235 -7.00 -9.83 -12.12
N PHE A 236 -6.27 -9.52 -11.07
CA PHE A 236 -6.23 -8.20 -10.46
C PHE A 236 -4.79 -7.70 -10.33
N TYR A 237 -4.64 -6.39 -10.27
CA TYR A 237 -3.38 -5.74 -9.95
C TYR A 237 -3.22 -5.65 -8.43
N THR A 238 -2.08 -6.02 -7.89
CA THR A 238 -1.80 -5.92 -6.45
C THR A 238 -0.79 -4.82 -6.15
N MET A 239 -1.17 -3.93 -5.26
CA MET A 239 -0.29 -2.90 -4.71
C MET A 239 -0.06 -3.16 -3.22
N VAL A 240 1.20 -3.29 -2.82
CA VAL A 240 1.58 -3.51 -1.42
C VAL A 240 2.27 -2.26 -0.88
N GLY A 241 1.73 -1.68 0.17
CA GLY A 241 2.34 -0.58 0.92
C GLY A 241 2.99 -1.09 2.19
N ASN A 242 4.32 -0.96 2.32
CA ASN A 242 5.05 -1.31 3.53
C ASN A 242 6.22 -0.34 3.72
N TYR A 243 6.14 0.49 4.76
CA TYR A 243 7.14 1.52 5.07
C TYR A 243 8.18 1.06 6.10
N SER A 244 8.14 -0.20 6.55
CA SER A 244 9.14 -0.74 7.47
C SER A 244 10.53 -0.71 6.85
N LEU A 245 11.50 -0.19 7.59
CA LEU A 245 12.90 -0.15 7.14
C LEU A 245 13.54 -1.54 7.05
N TYR A 246 12.98 -2.52 7.72
CA TYR A 246 13.53 -3.87 7.85
C TYR A 246 12.88 -4.89 6.91
N ALA A 247 11.80 -4.53 6.20
CA ALA A 247 11.14 -5.42 5.27
C ALA A 247 11.79 -5.41 3.87
N TYR A 248 11.66 -6.51 3.15
CA TYR A 248 12.05 -6.65 1.74
C TYR A 248 13.51 -6.31 1.42
N ASN A 249 14.44 -6.59 2.34
CA ASN A 249 15.84 -6.59 2.00
C ASN A 249 16.17 -7.88 1.24
N TYR A 250 16.69 -7.77 0.02
CA TYR A 250 16.93 -8.93 -0.84
C TYR A 250 17.83 -10.00 -0.19
N ARG A 251 18.75 -9.62 0.71
CA ARG A 251 19.64 -10.56 1.42
C ARG A 251 18.88 -11.48 2.40
N ASP A 252 17.73 -11.03 2.90
CA ASP A 252 16.88 -11.86 3.75
C ASP A 252 16.15 -12.96 2.97
N TYR A 253 16.21 -12.89 1.63
CA TYR A 253 15.61 -13.83 0.67
C TYR A 253 16.68 -14.72 -0.01
N SER A 254 17.82 -14.91 0.63
CA SER A 254 18.95 -15.71 0.09
C SER A 254 18.56 -17.13 -0.28
N GLU A 255 17.58 -17.73 0.42
CA GLU A 255 17.03 -19.06 0.14
C GLU A 255 16.16 -19.09 -1.14
N GLU A 256 15.80 -17.93 -1.69
CA GLU A 256 14.96 -17.77 -2.89
C GLU A 256 15.77 -17.20 -4.07
N ARG A 257 17.10 -17.24 -3.99
CA ARG A 257 17.99 -16.79 -5.06
C ARG A 257 17.79 -17.66 -6.32
N THR A 258 17.72 -17.01 -7.46
CA THR A 258 17.65 -17.68 -8.76
C THR A 258 18.88 -18.57 -8.99
N SER A 259 18.70 -19.74 -9.60
CA SER A 259 19.81 -20.67 -9.86
C SER A 259 20.86 -20.07 -10.79
N ASP A 260 22.14 -20.47 -10.59
CA ASP A 260 23.24 -19.97 -11.41
C ASP A 260 23.06 -20.30 -12.92
N ALA A 261 22.39 -21.41 -13.23
CA ALA A 261 22.07 -21.79 -14.60
C ALA A 261 21.10 -20.77 -15.24
N LYS A 262 20.00 -20.41 -14.57
CA LYS A 262 19.06 -19.38 -15.04
C LYS A 262 19.72 -18.01 -15.13
N LEU A 263 20.55 -17.65 -14.15
CA LEU A 263 21.27 -16.37 -14.15
C LEU A 263 22.22 -16.26 -15.35
N THR A 264 22.87 -17.34 -15.73
CA THR A 264 23.74 -17.37 -16.93
C THR A 264 22.92 -17.08 -18.19
N LEU A 265 21.77 -17.73 -18.36
CA LEU A 265 20.87 -17.49 -19.49
C LEU A 265 20.31 -16.06 -19.51
N LEU A 266 19.93 -15.51 -18.35
CA LEU A 266 19.44 -14.13 -18.25
C LEU A 266 20.54 -13.12 -18.64
N ARG A 267 21.80 -13.35 -18.23
CA ARG A 267 22.94 -12.51 -18.58
C ARG A 267 23.30 -12.57 -20.06
N GLU A 268 23.07 -13.70 -20.74
CA GLU A 268 23.19 -13.79 -22.21
C GLU A 268 22.14 -12.92 -22.92
N ILE A 269 20.92 -12.84 -22.38
CA ILE A 269 19.84 -12.01 -22.93
C ILE A 269 20.08 -10.52 -22.61
N ARG A 270 20.60 -10.21 -21.42
CA ARG A 270 20.89 -8.86 -20.92
C ARG A 270 22.20 -8.80 -20.16
N PRO A 271 23.31 -8.51 -20.86
CA PRO A 271 24.62 -8.39 -20.23
C PRO A 271 24.72 -7.28 -19.17
N GLU A 272 23.88 -6.25 -19.26
CA GLU A 272 23.81 -5.12 -18.32
C GLU A 272 23.21 -5.50 -16.97
N ASP A 273 22.42 -6.56 -16.89
CA ASP A 273 21.82 -7.04 -15.65
C ASP A 273 22.79 -7.99 -14.91
N ASN A 274 23.91 -7.44 -14.43
CA ASN A 274 24.95 -8.22 -13.75
C ASN A 274 25.19 -7.74 -12.31
N LYS A 275 24.12 -7.31 -11.63
CA LYS A 275 24.21 -6.87 -10.24
C LYS A 275 23.66 -7.96 -9.31
N GLU A 276 24.24 -8.05 -8.09
CA GLU A 276 23.78 -8.99 -7.05
C GLU A 276 22.25 -8.94 -6.83
N GLU A 277 21.65 -7.76 -6.91
CA GLU A 277 20.20 -7.58 -6.74
C GLU A 277 19.38 -8.19 -7.88
N ASP A 278 19.96 -8.42 -9.08
CA ASP A 278 19.28 -9.03 -10.23
C ASP A 278 19.06 -10.54 -10.05
N GLU A 279 19.68 -11.11 -9.04
CA GLU A 279 19.58 -12.53 -8.70
C GLU A 279 18.32 -12.85 -7.88
N TYR A 280 17.58 -11.82 -7.46
CA TYR A 280 16.43 -11.97 -6.58
C TYR A 280 15.13 -11.50 -7.25
N TRP A 281 14.08 -12.28 -7.08
CA TRP A 281 12.74 -12.00 -7.61
C TRP A 281 12.16 -10.65 -7.15
N LEU A 282 12.52 -10.18 -5.96
CA LEU A 282 12.07 -8.90 -5.39
C LEU A 282 12.32 -7.71 -6.30
N LYS A 283 13.39 -7.74 -7.10
CA LYS A 283 13.68 -6.64 -8.03
C LYS A 283 12.57 -6.49 -9.09
N GLY A 284 11.97 -7.59 -9.50
CA GLY A 284 10.86 -7.60 -10.48
C GLY A 284 9.57 -6.98 -9.97
N VAL A 285 9.35 -6.97 -8.65
CA VAL A 285 8.11 -6.48 -8.03
C VAL A 285 8.20 -5.08 -7.43
N PHE A 286 9.39 -4.47 -7.35
CA PHE A 286 9.47 -3.05 -7.02
C PHE A 286 9.06 -2.24 -8.24
N HIS A 287 8.19 -1.25 -8.02
CA HIS A 287 7.70 -0.41 -9.09
C HIS A 287 8.83 0.14 -9.95
N LYS A 288 8.76 -0.18 -11.22
CA LYS A 288 9.61 0.34 -12.28
C LYS A 288 8.69 0.75 -13.44
N ASN A 289 9.22 1.37 -14.44
CA ASN A 289 8.44 1.92 -15.56
C ASN A 289 7.87 0.82 -16.49
N ASP A 290 7.26 -0.23 -15.94
CA ASP A 290 6.73 -1.38 -16.71
C ASP A 290 5.33 -1.14 -17.31
N GLY A 291 4.74 0.03 -17.07
CA GLY A 291 3.39 0.34 -17.54
C GLY A 291 2.30 -0.50 -16.87
N TYR A 292 2.53 -0.98 -15.65
CA TYR A 292 1.62 -1.83 -14.88
C TYR A 292 1.34 -3.20 -15.53
N GLN A 293 2.32 -3.77 -16.21
CA GLN A 293 2.18 -5.09 -16.84
C GLN A 293 2.37 -6.24 -15.85
N THR A 294 3.33 -6.11 -14.93
CA THR A 294 3.50 -7.05 -13.82
C THR A 294 2.39 -6.84 -12.79
N PRO A 295 1.60 -7.87 -12.45
CA PRO A 295 0.37 -7.70 -11.64
C PRO A 295 0.62 -7.44 -10.16
N VAL A 296 1.84 -7.10 -9.76
CA VAL A 296 2.20 -6.80 -8.37
C VAL A 296 3.27 -5.73 -8.28
N VAL A 297 3.11 -4.82 -7.31
CA VAL A 297 4.10 -3.79 -6.98
C VAL A 297 4.21 -3.61 -5.47
N ILE A 298 5.43 -3.40 -4.97
CA ILE A 298 5.71 -3.08 -3.57
C ILE A 298 6.15 -1.63 -3.45
N HIS A 299 5.50 -0.88 -2.57
CA HIS A 299 5.81 0.50 -2.22
C HIS A 299 6.28 0.64 -0.77
N PRO A 300 7.15 1.61 -0.49
CA PRO A 300 7.93 2.44 -1.41
C PRO A 300 8.99 1.61 -2.15
N MET A 301 9.39 2.13 -3.33
CA MET A 301 10.47 1.53 -4.11
C MET A 301 11.74 1.41 -3.26
N ARG A 302 12.39 0.24 -3.33
CA ARG A 302 13.64 -0.04 -2.64
C ARG A 302 14.79 -0.18 -3.65
N ASN A 303 15.95 0.35 -3.27
CA ASN A 303 17.19 0.15 -4.01
C ASN A 303 18.13 -0.70 -3.14
N LYS A 304 18.55 -1.85 -3.62
CA LYS A 304 19.34 -2.85 -2.86
C LYS A 304 18.69 -3.23 -1.50
N GLY A 305 17.35 -3.23 -1.44
CA GLY A 305 16.60 -3.50 -0.22
C GLY A 305 16.45 -2.30 0.73
N TYR A 306 17.03 -1.14 0.43
CA TYR A 306 16.94 0.05 1.27
C TYR A 306 15.89 1.03 0.75
N VAL A 307 15.11 1.60 1.67
CA VAL A 307 14.21 2.71 1.38
C VAL A 307 15.03 4.00 1.32
N ASN A 308 15.03 4.66 0.18
CA ASN A 308 15.63 5.98 0.05
C ASN A 308 14.60 7.06 0.44
N ALA A 309 14.71 7.58 1.66
CA ALA A 309 13.78 8.57 2.20
C ALA A 309 13.70 9.85 1.34
N ALA A 310 14.81 10.31 0.76
CA ALA A 310 14.82 11.47 -0.12
C ALA A 310 14.03 11.20 -1.40
N GLN A 311 14.15 10.02 -1.98
CA GLN A 311 13.39 9.61 -3.16
C GLN A 311 11.91 9.44 -2.84
N VAL A 312 11.55 8.84 -1.70
CA VAL A 312 10.15 8.70 -1.25
C VAL A 312 9.50 10.07 -1.07
N ASN A 313 10.18 11.00 -0.38
CA ASN A 313 9.71 12.37 -0.22
C ASN A 313 9.53 13.09 -1.56
N TYR A 314 10.49 12.93 -2.46
CA TYR A 314 10.40 13.54 -3.79
C TYR A 314 9.22 13.00 -4.59
N LEU A 315 9.06 11.67 -4.68
CA LEU A 315 7.96 11.05 -5.41
C LEU A 315 6.61 11.37 -4.77
N GLY A 316 6.50 11.29 -3.44
CA GLY A 316 5.30 11.65 -2.71
C GLY A 316 4.89 13.10 -2.96
N LYS A 317 5.83 14.04 -2.95
CA LYS A 317 5.58 15.43 -3.29
C LYS A 317 5.08 15.60 -4.74
N GLN A 318 5.69 14.91 -5.70
CA GLN A 318 5.23 14.93 -7.10
C GLN A 318 3.81 14.40 -7.26
N ASN A 319 3.46 13.34 -6.52
CA ASN A 319 2.11 12.79 -6.54
C ASN A 319 1.11 13.80 -5.97
N LEU A 320 1.42 14.45 -4.85
CA LEU A 320 0.56 15.49 -4.26
C LEU A 320 0.40 16.71 -5.19
N ILE A 321 1.43 17.11 -5.93
CA ILE A 321 1.34 18.18 -6.93
C ILE A 321 0.35 17.79 -8.04
N SER A 322 0.40 16.56 -8.55
CA SER A 322 -0.55 16.08 -9.56
C SER A 322 -1.98 16.06 -9.01
N LEU A 323 -2.16 15.55 -7.81
CA LEU A 323 -3.48 15.41 -7.19
C LEU A 323 -4.10 16.75 -6.76
N ALA A 324 -3.31 17.80 -6.55
CA ALA A 324 -3.82 19.13 -6.19
C ALA A 324 -4.77 19.74 -7.22
N PHE A 325 -4.73 19.24 -8.46
CA PHE A 325 -5.56 19.70 -9.57
C PHE A 325 -6.54 18.62 -10.08
N GLU A 326 -6.61 17.47 -9.40
CA GLU A 326 -7.60 16.43 -9.71
C GLU A 326 -8.98 16.89 -9.25
N GLU A 327 -9.91 17.00 -10.21
CA GLU A 327 -11.29 17.40 -9.91
C GLU A 327 -12.05 16.28 -9.23
N ASN A 328 -12.92 16.65 -8.29
CA ASN A 328 -13.79 15.70 -7.60
C ASN A 328 -14.69 14.97 -8.62
N ALA A 329 -14.64 13.66 -8.60
CA ALA A 329 -15.52 12.83 -9.43
C ALA A 329 -17.02 13.00 -9.05
N HIS A 330 -17.28 13.44 -7.81
CA HIS A 330 -18.61 13.54 -7.21
C HIS A 330 -18.83 14.91 -6.53
N PRO A 331 -18.89 16.03 -7.29
CA PRO A 331 -19.02 17.38 -6.74
C PRO A 331 -20.31 17.59 -5.91
N GLU A 332 -21.32 16.75 -6.10
CA GLU A 332 -22.57 16.77 -5.34
C GLU A 332 -22.42 16.37 -3.87
N ARG A 333 -21.29 15.75 -3.48
CA ARG A 333 -21.04 15.28 -2.09
C ARG A 333 -20.49 16.33 -1.15
N GLY A 334 -20.25 17.53 -1.62
CA GLY A 334 -19.82 18.65 -0.78
C GLY A 334 -18.34 18.69 -0.41
N ASP A 335 -17.50 17.77 -0.91
CA ASP A 335 -16.05 17.70 -0.62
C ASP A 335 -15.23 18.76 -1.37
N GLY A 336 -15.91 19.74 -1.97
CA GLY A 336 -15.27 20.78 -2.77
C GLY A 336 -14.81 20.28 -4.14
N LYS A 337 -14.32 21.22 -4.95
CA LYS A 337 -13.90 20.94 -6.32
C LYS A 337 -12.63 20.07 -6.40
N PHE A 338 -11.72 20.19 -5.45
CA PHE A 338 -10.41 19.55 -5.41
C PHE A 338 -10.21 18.81 -4.08
N PRO A 339 -10.70 17.57 -3.94
CA PRO A 339 -10.71 16.82 -2.68
C PRO A 339 -9.30 16.57 -2.14
N PHE A 340 -8.31 16.39 -3.03
CA PHE A 340 -6.94 16.06 -2.63
C PHE A 340 -6.11 17.28 -2.16
N ARG A 341 -6.69 18.48 -2.14
CA ARG A 341 -6.09 19.63 -1.46
C ARG A 341 -6.25 19.55 0.06
N VAL A 342 -7.16 18.75 0.55
CA VAL A 342 -7.31 18.46 1.99
C VAL A 342 -6.30 17.36 2.36
N ILE A 343 -5.26 17.71 3.11
CA ILE A 343 -4.15 16.79 3.36
C ILE A 343 -4.48 15.77 4.47
N ASN A 344 -5.10 16.20 5.56
CA ASN A 344 -5.37 15.34 6.73
C ASN A 344 -6.61 15.80 7.52
N GLN A 345 -7.57 16.41 6.84
CA GLN A 345 -8.75 17.09 7.41
C GLN A 345 -8.45 18.29 8.32
N THR A 346 -7.18 18.62 8.55
CA THR A 346 -6.78 19.78 9.38
C THR A 346 -6.01 20.83 8.59
N HIS A 347 -5.41 20.44 7.46
CA HIS A 347 -4.62 21.33 6.62
C HIS A 347 -5.05 21.28 5.17
N HIS A 348 -5.07 22.41 4.51
CA HIS A 348 -5.36 22.57 3.09
C HIS A 348 -4.13 23.02 2.33
N LEU A 349 -3.85 22.32 1.22
CA LEU A 349 -2.87 22.76 0.25
C LEU A 349 -3.45 23.93 -0.55
N VAL A 350 -2.85 25.10 -0.43
CA VAL A 350 -3.41 26.35 -0.98
C VAL A 350 -2.52 27.00 -2.03
N ALA A 351 -1.21 26.82 -1.97
CA ALA A 351 -0.27 27.47 -2.86
C ALA A 351 0.99 26.65 -3.13
N PHE A 352 1.70 27.01 -4.19
CA PHE A 352 3.06 26.53 -4.47
C PHE A 352 4.06 27.69 -4.35
N TYR A 353 5.23 27.35 -3.79
CA TYR A 353 6.42 28.17 -3.85
C TYR A 353 7.40 27.51 -4.83
N PHE A 354 7.85 28.27 -5.83
CA PHE A 354 8.77 27.79 -6.84
C PHE A 354 10.20 28.19 -6.50
N ASN A 355 11.04 27.19 -6.29
CA ASN A 355 12.45 27.37 -5.96
C ASN A 355 13.33 26.79 -7.09
N PRO A 356 14.13 27.61 -7.78
CA PRO A 356 15.08 27.05 -8.73
C PRO A 356 16.11 26.21 -7.97
N PRO A 357 16.35 24.94 -8.40
CA PRO A 357 17.31 24.07 -7.75
C PRO A 357 18.71 24.70 -7.72
N GLU A 358 19.47 24.45 -6.66
CA GLU A 358 20.83 25.00 -6.49
C GLU A 358 21.78 24.58 -7.62
N ALA A 359 22.78 25.42 -7.91
CA ALA A 359 23.65 25.29 -9.05
C ALA A 359 24.42 23.96 -9.10
N ASN A 360 24.93 23.54 -7.95
CA ASN A 360 25.85 22.43 -7.83
C ASN A 360 25.17 21.04 -7.91
N GLU A 361 23.87 20.97 -7.58
CA GLU A 361 23.12 19.70 -7.69
C GLU A 361 22.78 19.35 -9.15
N TYR A 362 22.74 20.36 -10.03
CA TYR A 362 22.28 20.15 -11.40
C TYR A 362 23.40 19.85 -12.40
N ASP A 363 24.53 20.55 -12.30
CA ASP A 363 25.63 20.38 -13.28
C ASP A 363 26.26 18.97 -13.21
N GLY A 364 26.08 18.29 -12.04
CA GLY A 364 26.38 16.87 -11.89
C GLY A 364 25.21 15.91 -12.18
N PHE A 365 23.96 16.43 -12.28
CA PHE A 365 22.79 15.57 -12.35
C PHE A 365 22.63 14.86 -13.71
N ILE A 366 22.76 15.57 -14.82
CA ILE A 366 22.69 14.95 -16.16
C ILE A 366 23.92 14.14 -16.46
N ASP A 367 25.12 14.68 -16.23
CA ASP A 367 26.36 13.95 -16.38
C ASP A 367 26.47 12.77 -15.41
N GLY A 368 26.04 12.94 -14.16
CA GLY A 368 26.03 11.88 -13.16
C GLY A 368 24.98 10.81 -13.45
N ILE A 369 23.76 11.18 -13.87
CA ILE A 369 22.72 10.21 -14.22
C ILE A 369 23.07 9.46 -15.51
N MET A 370 23.61 10.13 -16.50
CA MET A 370 24.04 9.48 -17.75
C MET A 370 25.22 8.52 -17.49
N LYS A 371 26.19 8.90 -16.64
CA LYS A 371 27.32 8.04 -16.29
C LYS A 371 26.92 6.83 -15.43
N VAL A 372 26.09 7.05 -14.40
CA VAL A 372 25.80 6.02 -13.38
C VAL A 372 24.66 5.10 -13.80
N LYS A 373 23.68 5.61 -14.55
CA LYS A 373 22.48 4.84 -14.88
C LYS A 373 22.60 3.98 -16.12
N PHE A 374 23.44 4.37 -17.07
CA PHE A 374 23.51 3.69 -18.35
C PHE A 374 24.82 2.93 -18.55
N ASP A 375 25.75 2.97 -17.60
CA ASP A 375 27.07 2.31 -17.66
C ASP A 375 27.72 2.37 -19.05
N MET A 376 27.62 3.56 -19.66
CA MET A 376 27.92 3.79 -21.08
C MET A 376 29.40 3.74 -21.37
N THR A 377 29.74 3.11 -22.48
CA THR A 377 31.09 3.23 -23.10
C THR A 377 31.33 4.68 -23.58
N GLU A 378 32.58 5.09 -23.74
CA GLU A 378 32.90 6.43 -24.25
C GLU A 378 32.34 6.65 -25.67
N GLU A 379 32.21 5.58 -26.45
CA GLU A 379 31.64 5.62 -27.81
C GLU A 379 30.13 5.88 -27.75
N GLN A 380 29.40 5.27 -26.84
CA GLN A 380 28.01 5.55 -26.57
C GLN A 380 27.77 6.99 -26.11
N LYS A 381 28.61 7.51 -25.22
CA LYS A 381 28.54 8.92 -24.77
C LYS A 381 28.71 9.91 -25.92
N GLN A 382 29.65 9.64 -26.84
CA GLN A 382 29.84 10.49 -28.02
C GLN A 382 28.57 10.51 -28.90
N ARG A 383 27.97 9.34 -29.16
CA ARG A 383 26.70 9.22 -29.95
C ARG A 383 25.56 9.96 -29.31
N PHE A 384 25.42 9.86 -27.99
CA PHE A 384 24.40 10.63 -27.26
C PHE A 384 24.58 12.14 -27.38
N SER A 385 25.82 12.60 -27.31
CA SER A 385 26.15 14.00 -27.54
C SER A 385 25.79 14.43 -28.98
N GLU A 386 25.95 13.56 -29.97
CA GLU A 386 25.58 13.80 -31.35
C GLU A 386 24.03 13.83 -31.54
N ALA A 387 23.29 12.98 -30.81
CA ALA A 387 21.84 12.91 -30.87
C ALA A 387 21.15 14.08 -30.14
N GLU A 388 21.78 14.71 -29.19
CA GLU A 388 21.22 15.79 -28.35
C GLU A 388 20.70 16.96 -29.21
N LYS A 389 21.51 17.44 -30.17
CA LYS A 389 21.13 18.56 -31.04
C LYS A 389 19.93 18.24 -31.94
N PRO A 390 19.89 17.09 -32.65
CA PRO A 390 18.70 16.67 -33.39
C PRO A 390 17.44 16.55 -32.51
N ILE A 391 17.55 15.99 -31.32
CA ILE A 391 16.41 15.87 -30.38
C ILE A 391 15.87 17.25 -30.02
N LYS A 392 16.74 18.16 -29.58
CA LYS A 392 16.33 19.53 -29.20
C LYS A 392 15.71 20.28 -30.38
N ALA A 393 16.30 20.17 -31.56
CA ALA A 393 15.77 20.79 -32.79
C ALA A 393 14.39 20.24 -33.19
N PHE A 394 14.20 18.92 -33.10
CA PHE A 394 12.92 18.27 -33.36
C PHE A 394 11.83 18.77 -32.42
N TRP A 395 12.08 18.74 -31.12
CA TRP A 395 11.12 19.17 -30.12
C TRP A 395 10.81 20.67 -30.20
N ALA A 396 11.82 21.51 -30.44
CA ALA A 396 11.61 22.94 -30.66
C ALA A 396 10.67 23.20 -31.84
N SER A 397 10.89 22.50 -32.96
CA SER A 397 9.99 22.56 -34.11
C SER A 397 8.58 22.02 -33.78
N ALA A 398 8.49 20.92 -33.03
CA ALA A 398 7.22 20.28 -32.69
C ALA A 398 6.33 21.18 -31.83
N ILE A 399 6.90 21.90 -30.83
CA ILE A 399 6.14 22.82 -29.97
C ILE A 399 6.00 24.24 -30.57
N GLY A 400 6.56 24.50 -31.75
CA GLY A 400 6.46 25.79 -32.43
C GLY A 400 7.41 26.89 -31.87
N VAL A 401 8.45 26.52 -31.13
CA VAL A 401 9.45 27.46 -30.61
C VAL A 401 10.56 27.66 -31.65
N THR A 402 10.40 28.69 -32.50
CA THR A 402 11.33 29.00 -33.60
C THR A 402 12.52 29.88 -33.19
N LYS A 403 12.45 30.57 -32.08
CA LYS A 403 13.51 31.42 -31.54
C LYS A 403 13.87 30.97 -30.13
N VAL A 404 15.00 30.32 -29.99
CA VAL A 404 15.65 30.15 -28.69
C VAL A 404 16.11 31.53 -28.25
N SER A 405 15.56 32.02 -27.12
CA SER A 405 15.98 33.32 -26.54
C SER A 405 17.51 33.30 -26.32
N LYS A 406 18.18 34.38 -26.68
CA LYS A 406 19.62 34.53 -26.38
C LYS A 406 19.82 35.78 -25.54
N PRO A 407 20.36 35.62 -24.33
CA PRO A 407 20.80 34.42 -23.66
C PRO A 407 19.61 33.62 -23.06
N MET A 408 19.67 32.28 -23.12
CA MET A 408 18.74 31.40 -22.44
C MET A 408 18.83 31.59 -20.92
N SER A 409 17.69 31.54 -20.25
CA SER A 409 17.66 31.44 -18.79
C SER A 409 18.28 30.09 -18.35
N ARG A 410 18.74 30.02 -17.10
CA ARG A 410 19.27 28.78 -16.55
C ARG A 410 18.23 27.67 -16.52
N GLN A 411 16.97 27.98 -16.18
CA GLN A 411 15.87 27.02 -16.19
C GLN A 411 15.53 26.54 -17.60
N GLU A 412 15.52 27.44 -18.59
CA GLU A 412 15.29 27.08 -20.00
C GLU A 412 16.37 26.09 -20.50
N LYS A 413 17.65 26.36 -20.22
CA LYS A 413 18.75 25.46 -20.55
C LYS A 413 18.52 24.06 -19.94
N ARG A 414 18.21 24.00 -18.65
CA ARG A 414 17.92 22.77 -17.92
C ARG A 414 16.74 22.00 -18.51
N ALA A 415 15.69 22.72 -18.90
CA ALA A 415 14.53 22.10 -19.52
C ALA A 415 14.86 21.45 -20.87
N TRP A 416 15.66 22.10 -21.72
CA TRP A 416 16.14 21.52 -22.96
C TRP A 416 17.05 20.30 -22.73
N ASP A 417 17.94 20.36 -21.77
CA ASP A 417 18.80 19.24 -21.40
C ASP A 417 17.95 18.07 -20.86
N TYR A 418 16.93 18.37 -20.04
CA TYR A 418 16.00 17.37 -19.53
C TYR A 418 15.18 16.72 -20.64
N VAL A 419 14.70 17.49 -21.62
CA VAL A 419 13.96 16.97 -22.79
C VAL A 419 14.83 15.98 -23.58
N ALA A 420 16.10 16.31 -23.84
CA ALA A 420 17.02 15.41 -24.50
C ALA A 420 17.23 14.11 -23.70
N TYR A 421 17.56 14.25 -22.42
CA TYR A 421 17.73 13.12 -21.49
C TYR A 421 16.47 12.23 -21.43
N LYS A 422 15.29 12.83 -21.26
CA LYS A 422 14.05 12.07 -21.09
C LYS A 422 13.65 11.33 -22.38
N THR A 423 13.88 11.91 -23.55
CA THR A 423 13.68 11.29 -24.85
C THR A 423 14.52 10.02 -24.98
N ILE A 424 15.83 10.13 -24.71
CA ILE A 424 16.75 9.01 -24.74
C ILE A 424 16.33 7.93 -23.74
N LYS A 425 15.99 8.35 -22.51
CA LYS A 425 15.55 7.43 -21.46
C LYS A 425 14.26 6.67 -21.85
N ILE A 426 13.35 7.29 -22.58
CA ILE A 426 12.16 6.60 -23.09
C ILE A 426 12.57 5.53 -24.10
N PHE A 427 13.44 5.84 -25.05
CA PHE A 427 13.93 4.88 -26.03
C PHE A 427 14.67 3.70 -25.39
N TRP A 428 15.46 3.96 -24.35
CA TRP A 428 16.13 2.92 -23.57
C TRP A 428 15.14 2.03 -22.81
N ASN A 429 14.19 2.63 -22.08
CA ASN A 429 13.40 1.90 -21.11
C ASN A 429 12.22 1.13 -21.71
N TYR A 430 11.74 1.49 -22.90
CA TYR A 430 10.51 0.95 -23.44
C TYR A 430 10.71 0.20 -24.76
N LYS A 431 10.37 -1.10 -24.77
CA LYS A 431 10.51 -1.98 -25.90
C LYS A 431 9.79 -1.47 -27.16
N HIS A 432 8.69 -0.74 -27.00
CA HIS A 432 7.99 -0.08 -28.10
C HIS A 432 8.89 0.86 -28.89
N TYR A 433 9.96 1.35 -28.30
CA TYR A 433 10.94 2.23 -28.91
C TYR A 433 12.33 1.56 -29.10
N GLU A 434 12.39 0.21 -29.03
CA GLU A 434 13.63 -0.56 -29.13
C GLU A 434 14.39 -0.28 -30.44
N GLU A 435 13.66 -0.08 -31.56
CA GLU A 435 14.28 0.25 -32.84
C GLU A 435 14.92 1.65 -32.83
N ALA A 436 14.32 2.61 -32.13
CA ALA A 436 14.92 3.92 -31.92
C ALA A 436 16.20 3.82 -31.09
N TRP A 437 16.20 2.93 -30.08
CA TRP A 437 17.38 2.64 -29.28
C TRP A 437 18.47 1.96 -30.10
N LYS A 438 18.15 0.92 -30.88
CA LYS A 438 19.10 0.23 -31.77
C LYS A 438 19.71 1.18 -32.80
N ASN A 439 18.95 2.14 -33.32
CA ASN A 439 19.47 3.19 -34.17
C ASN A 439 20.49 4.09 -33.44
N LEU A 440 20.24 4.43 -32.17
CA LEU A 440 21.18 5.20 -31.35
C LEU A 440 22.45 4.42 -30.99
N GLU A 441 22.33 3.12 -30.80
CA GLU A 441 23.42 2.23 -30.38
C GLU A 441 24.26 1.76 -31.57
N GLY A 442 23.65 1.61 -32.75
CA GLY A 442 24.28 1.16 -33.98
C GLY A 442 24.78 2.29 -34.92
N ASP A 443 24.57 2.11 -36.21
CA ASP A 443 24.84 3.14 -37.23
C ASP A 443 23.73 4.22 -37.18
N PHE A 444 24.04 5.37 -36.59
CA PHE A 444 23.08 6.43 -36.35
C PHE A 444 22.55 7.05 -37.63
N ASP A 445 21.36 6.62 -38.08
CA ASP A 445 20.62 7.22 -39.19
C ASP A 445 19.72 8.35 -38.68
N LYS A 446 20.09 9.59 -38.99
CA LYS A 446 19.34 10.80 -38.58
C LYS A 446 17.92 10.86 -39.15
N LYS A 447 17.65 10.29 -40.32
CA LYS A 447 16.31 10.31 -40.93
C LYS A 447 15.40 9.32 -40.21
N LEU A 448 15.85 8.08 -40.04
CA LEU A 448 15.16 7.06 -39.30
C LEU A 448 14.92 7.49 -37.84
N PHE A 449 15.90 8.15 -37.25
CA PHE A 449 15.77 8.68 -35.89
C PHE A 449 14.71 9.77 -35.77
N ALA A 450 14.57 10.64 -36.78
CA ALA A 450 13.48 11.63 -36.82
C ALA A 450 12.09 10.99 -36.96
N GLU A 451 11.99 9.86 -37.65
CA GLU A 451 10.75 9.07 -37.74
C GLU A 451 10.39 8.49 -36.35
N HIS A 452 11.36 7.93 -35.63
CA HIS A 452 11.16 7.44 -34.27
C HIS A 452 10.77 8.55 -33.27
N LEU A 453 11.35 9.75 -33.38
CA LEU A 453 10.90 10.92 -32.61
C LEU A 453 9.44 11.27 -32.93
N GLY A 454 9.01 11.07 -34.17
CA GLY A 454 7.63 11.27 -34.63
C GLY A 454 6.64 10.33 -33.94
N THR A 455 7.04 9.14 -33.53
CA THR A 455 6.18 8.21 -32.79
C THR A 455 5.88 8.70 -31.38
N LEU A 456 6.85 9.37 -30.73
CA LEU A 456 6.66 9.96 -29.39
C LEU A 456 5.63 11.09 -29.36
N LEU A 457 5.41 11.80 -30.49
CA LEU A 457 4.38 12.83 -30.56
C LEU A 457 2.97 12.29 -30.36
N LYS A 458 2.77 11.00 -30.65
CA LYS A 458 1.46 10.33 -30.56
C LYS A 458 1.25 9.67 -29.20
N ASP A 459 2.29 9.54 -28.38
CA ASP A 459 2.23 8.89 -27.07
C ASP A 459 1.76 9.90 -26.03
N SER A 460 0.49 9.78 -25.59
CA SER A 460 -0.13 10.58 -24.52
C SER A 460 -0.09 9.89 -23.15
N THR A 461 0.60 8.75 -23.02
CA THR A 461 0.60 7.96 -21.80
C THR A 461 1.47 8.57 -20.69
N HIS A 462 1.40 7.97 -19.48
CA HIS A 462 2.25 8.32 -18.36
C HIS A 462 3.77 8.22 -18.65
N ARG A 463 4.18 7.42 -19.66
CA ARG A 463 5.58 7.28 -20.09
C ARG A 463 6.18 8.60 -20.58
N THR A 464 5.40 9.35 -21.33
CA THR A 464 5.80 10.64 -21.92
C THR A 464 5.38 11.85 -21.08
N LEU A 465 4.59 11.68 -20.02
CA LEU A 465 4.05 12.77 -19.21
C LEU A 465 5.12 13.78 -18.76
N LYS A 466 6.22 13.33 -18.15
CA LYS A 466 7.30 14.22 -17.71
C LYS A 466 8.04 14.92 -18.85
N LEU A 467 8.06 14.30 -20.02
CA LEU A 467 8.57 14.94 -21.25
C LEU A 467 7.61 16.05 -21.72
N ARG A 468 6.31 15.77 -21.73
CA ARG A 468 5.28 16.75 -22.11
C ARG A 468 5.24 17.94 -21.15
N GLN A 469 5.38 17.72 -19.85
CA GLN A 469 5.48 18.79 -18.84
C GLN A 469 6.68 19.71 -19.11
N ALA A 470 7.84 19.14 -19.44
CA ALA A 470 9.03 19.95 -19.80
C ALA A 470 8.84 20.70 -21.12
N LEU A 471 8.17 20.08 -22.09
CA LEU A 471 7.85 20.73 -23.38
C LEU A 471 6.80 21.85 -23.22
N ALA A 472 5.79 21.64 -22.39
CA ALA A 472 4.80 22.68 -22.06
C ALA A 472 5.46 23.86 -21.35
N PHE A 473 6.36 23.61 -20.38
CA PHE A 473 7.17 24.66 -19.79
C PHE A 473 7.93 25.46 -20.86
N LEU A 474 8.66 24.80 -21.76
CA LEU A 474 9.43 25.44 -22.83
C LEU A 474 8.54 26.21 -23.83
N LYS A 475 7.29 25.80 -24.02
CA LYS A 475 6.32 26.48 -24.86
C LYS A 475 5.80 27.77 -24.24
N PHE A 476 5.49 27.75 -22.93
CA PHE A 476 4.73 28.79 -22.26
C PHE A 476 5.56 29.69 -21.32
N HIS A 477 6.78 29.33 -20.92
CA HIS A 477 7.58 30.05 -19.91
C HIS A 477 7.88 31.52 -20.26
N ASN A 478 7.84 31.90 -21.53
CA ASN A 478 8.02 33.27 -21.99
C ASN A 478 6.72 34.09 -21.99
N GLU A 479 5.58 33.50 -21.70
CA GLU A 479 4.32 34.24 -21.59
C GLU A 479 4.30 35.06 -20.30
N LYS A 480 3.85 36.33 -20.42
CA LYS A 480 3.85 37.26 -19.26
C LYS A 480 2.99 36.75 -18.09
N ASP A 481 1.92 36.05 -18.40
CA ASP A 481 0.94 35.54 -17.45
C ASP A 481 1.21 34.10 -17.00
N TYR A 482 2.32 33.52 -17.45
CA TYR A 482 2.70 32.16 -17.01
C TYR A 482 2.85 32.12 -15.47
N TYR A 483 2.17 31.18 -14.83
CA TYR A 483 2.04 31.15 -13.37
C TYR A 483 3.37 31.12 -12.61
N MET A 484 4.42 30.49 -13.16
CA MET A 484 5.76 30.46 -12.54
C MET A 484 6.56 31.76 -12.70
N ASN A 485 6.12 32.68 -13.56
CA ASN A 485 6.76 33.99 -13.75
C ASN A 485 6.20 35.03 -12.77
N LYS A 486 5.18 34.68 -12.01
CA LYS A 486 4.58 35.53 -10.98
C LYS A 486 5.42 35.50 -9.70
N ASP A 487 4.83 36.00 -8.63
CA ASP A 487 5.45 36.00 -7.32
C ASP A 487 5.98 34.64 -6.86
N VAL A 488 6.82 34.64 -5.87
CA VAL A 488 7.49 33.47 -5.32
C VAL A 488 6.49 32.43 -4.80
N VAL A 489 5.34 32.87 -4.24
CA VAL A 489 4.22 32.01 -3.82
C VAL A 489 3.03 32.26 -4.73
N VAL A 490 2.49 31.21 -5.34
CA VAL A 490 1.36 31.30 -6.27
C VAL A 490 0.21 30.43 -5.78
N ASP A 491 -0.96 31.03 -5.67
CA ASP A 491 -2.20 30.35 -5.26
C ASP A 491 -2.61 29.27 -6.27
N LEU A 492 -3.12 28.13 -5.76
CA LEU A 492 -3.51 27.00 -6.60
C LEU A 492 -4.69 27.30 -7.53
N ASP A 493 -5.59 28.19 -7.14
CA ASP A 493 -6.71 28.57 -8.00
C ASP A 493 -6.25 29.49 -9.14
N GLU A 494 -5.24 30.33 -8.90
CA GLU A 494 -4.60 31.09 -9.97
C GLU A 494 -3.87 30.20 -10.96
N ILE A 495 -3.14 29.19 -10.47
CA ILE A 495 -2.48 28.19 -11.31
C ILE A 495 -3.51 27.44 -12.15
N TYR A 496 -4.59 26.95 -11.50
CA TYR A 496 -5.65 26.23 -12.19
C TYR A 496 -6.37 27.10 -13.24
N ALA A 497 -6.66 28.36 -12.93
CA ALA A 497 -7.27 29.29 -13.88
C ALA A 497 -6.40 29.47 -15.13
N TRP A 498 -5.08 29.63 -14.93
CA TRP A 498 -4.15 29.71 -16.05
C TRP A 498 -4.11 28.41 -16.86
N MET A 499 -3.97 27.25 -16.19
CA MET A 499 -3.99 25.93 -16.86
C MET A 499 -5.26 25.74 -17.68
N SER A 500 -6.43 26.04 -17.10
CA SER A 500 -7.73 25.92 -17.75
C SER A 500 -7.83 26.79 -19.00
N SER A 501 -7.17 27.94 -19.05
CA SER A 501 -7.12 28.80 -20.24
C SER A 501 -6.36 28.17 -21.41
N LYS A 502 -5.46 27.22 -21.12
CA LYS A 502 -4.62 26.53 -22.09
C LYS A 502 -5.18 25.19 -22.62
N LEU A 503 -6.22 24.64 -22.01
CA LEU A 503 -6.78 23.33 -22.37
C LEU A 503 -7.32 23.24 -23.82
N ARG A 504 -7.57 24.37 -24.48
CA ARG A 504 -8.01 24.42 -25.89
C ARG A 504 -6.85 24.47 -26.86
N GLU A 505 -5.64 24.65 -26.38
CA GLU A 505 -4.45 24.70 -27.20
C GLU A 505 -3.91 23.30 -27.47
N GLN A 506 -3.15 23.17 -28.57
CA GLN A 506 -2.43 21.92 -28.87
C GLN A 506 -0.99 22.06 -28.38
N LEU A 507 -0.47 21.03 -27.70
CA LEU A 507 0.95 21.02 -27.32
C LEU A 507 1.84 21.09 -28.56
N TYR A 508 1.43 20.41 -29.64
CA TYR A 508 2.11 20.34 -30.91
C TYR A 508 1.30 21.04 -32.00
N PRO A 509 1.54 22.32 -32.33
CA PRO A 509 0.78 23.08 -33.28
C PRO A 509 0.69 22.41 -34.66
N GLY A 510 -0.52 22.35 -35.23
CA GLY A 510 -0.77 21.73 -36.54
C GLY A 510 -0.74 20.20 -36.56
N LYS A 511 -0.81 19.58 -35.39
CA LYS A 511 -0.92 18.12 -35.22
C LYS A 511 -2.18 17.81 -34.43
N ASP A 512 -3.01 16.91 -34.93
CA ASP A 512 -4.26 16.50 -34.25
C ASP A 512 -4.06 15.41 -33.19
N TYR A 513 -2.82 15.19 -32.73
CA TYR A 513 -2.50 14.06 -31.91
C TYR A 513 -2.71 14.27 -30.43
N HIS A 514 -2.53 15.51 -29.95
CA HIS A 514 -2.55 15.76 -28.51
C HIS A 514 -3.13 17.14 -28.18
N GLN A 515 -4.29 17.12 -27.55
CA GLN A 515 -4.86 18.27 -26.86
C GLN A 515 -4.21 18.37 -25.48
N ILE A 516 -3.87 19.58 -25.06
CA ILE A 516 -3.24 19.82 -23.74
C ILE A 516 -4.20 19.43 -22.62
N GLU A 517 -3.72 18.63 -21.69
CA GLU A 517 -4.40 18.24 -20.45
C GLU A 517 -3.80 18.95 -19.25
N ILE A 518 -4.52 19.00 -18.13
CA ILE A 518 -4.04 19.60 -16.88
C ILE A 518 -2.68 19.02 -16.45
N ASP A 519 -2.53 17.70 -16.56
CA ASP A 519 -1.30 17.00 -16.17
C ASP A 519 -0.07 17.45 -16.98
N ASP A 520 -0.25 17.87 -18.25
CA ASP A 520 0.83 18.41 -19.08
C ASP A 520 1.32 19.77 -18.62
N LEU A 521 0.44 20.55 -18.01
CA LEU A 521 0.68 21.92 -17.56
C LEU A 521 1.16 22.01 -16.11
N LEU A 522 1.26 20.88 -15.41
CA LEU A 522 1.83 20.84 -14.06
C LEU A 522 3.26 21.38 -14.04
N PRO A 523 3.76 21.86 -12.88
CA PRO A 523 5.14 22.30 -12.77
C PRO A 523 6.12 21.29 -13.36
N PRO A 524 7.10 21.75 -14.14
CA PRO A 524 8.06 20.86 -14.78
C PRO A 524 8.84 20.07 -13.73
N PRO A 525 9.33 18.85 -14.09
CA PRO A 525 10.02 17.98 -13.13
C PRO A 525 11.26 18.66 -12.51
N TYR A 526 11.57 18.32 -11.26
CA TYR A 526 12.92 18.49 -10.74
C TYR A 526 13.90 17.76 -11.68
N PRO A 527 14.89 18.34 -12.21
CA PRO A 527 15.76 19.45 -11.88
C PRO A 527 15.43 20.80 -12.53
N ILE A 528 14.33 20.96 -13.19
CA ILE A 528 13.97 22.24 -13.84
C ILE A 528 13.50 23.23 -12.77
N THR A 529 12.62 22.77 -11.89
CA THR A 529 12.16 23.55 -10.73
C THR A 529 11.88 22.64 -9.53
N ASP A 530 12.13 23.15 -8.33
CA ASP A 530 11.65 22.55 -7.09
C ASP A 530 10.38 23.27 -6.64
N VAL A 531 9.36 22.51 -6.26
CA VAL A 531 8.07 23.02 -5.80
C VAL A 531 7.95 22.74 -4.31
N VAL A 532 7.77 23.80 -3.54
CA VAL A 532 7.47 23.69 -2.10
C VAL A 532 5.98 23.89 -1.90
N LEU A 533 5.33 22.87 -1.39
CA LEU A 533 3.89 22.87 -1.10
C LEU A 533 3.63 23.76 0.12
N GLN A 534 2.62 24.64 0.03
CA GLN A 534 2.23 25.59 1.05
C GLN A 534 0.83 25.26 1.56
N LEU A 535 0.70 25.19 2.88
CA LEU A 535 -0.52 24.74 3.57
C LEU A 535 -1.05 25.84 4.48
N VAL A 536 -2.37 25.78 4.71
CA VAL A 536 -3.09 26.57 5.72
C VAL A 536 -3.93 25.61 6.54
N ASP A 537 -4.03 25.79 7.84
CA ASP A 537 -4.93 25.04 8.69
C ASP A 537 -6.41 25.44 8.50
N ASN A 538 -7.33 24.62 9.01
CA ASN A 538 -8.77 24.88 8.87
C ASN A 538 -9.22 26.19 9.52
N GLU A 539 -8.57 26.61 10.62
CA GLU A 539 -8.96 27.81 11.37
C GLU A 539 -8.71 29.08 10.57
N HIS A 540 -7.65 29.08 9.77
CA HIS A 540 -7.22 30.24 8.97
C HIS A 540 -7.59 30.16 7.49
N LEU A 541 -8.27 29.07 7.06
CA LEU A 541 -8.58 28.87 5.63
C LEU A 541 -9.48 29.96 5.05
N GLU A 542 -10.52 30.38 5.78
CA GLU A 542 -11.44 31.42 5.31
C GLU A 542 -10.75 32.78 5.28
N GLU A 543 -9.92 33.10 6.28
CA GLU A 543 -9.09 34.30 6.29
C GLU A 543 -8.14 34.36 5.09
N TYR A 544 -7.49 33.21 4.78
CA TYR A 544 -6.64 33.08 3.60
C TYR A 544 -7.41 33.38 2.30
N LYS A 545 -8.62 32.85 2.15
CA LYS A 545 -9.46 33.06 0.97
C LYS A 545 -9.91 34.52 0.81
N GLU A 546 -10.27 35.20 1.91
CA GLU A 546 -10.78 36.57 1.90
C GLU A 546 -9.69 37.58 1.65
N ILE A 547 -8.61 37.50 2.39
CA ILE A 547 -7.56 38.58 2.40
C ILE A 547 -6.62 38.40 1.22
N LYS A 548 -6.49 37.17 0.65
CA LYS A 548 -5.47 36.77 -0.34
C LYS A 548 -4.05 37.25 0.05
N ASN A 549 -3.85 37.52 1.35
CA ASN A 549 -2.56 37.92 1.88
C ASN A 549 -1.70 36.70 2.07
N ARG A 550 -0.87 36.40 1.10
CA ARG A 550 -0.03 35.23 0.95
C ARG A 550 1.05 35.07 2.03
N SER A 551 1.07 35.90 3.03
CA SER A 551 2.09 35.90 4.11
C SER A 551 1.56 35.48 5.48
N LEU A 552 0.24 35.34 5.67
CA LEU A 552 -0.37 35.03 6.96
C LEU A 552 -0.68 33.56 7.09
N ASN A 553 -0.17 32.90 8.13
CA ASN A 553 -0.49 31.54 8.55
C ASN A 553 -0.20 30.43 7.53
N ILE A 554 0.68 30.67 6.55
CA ILE A 554 1.12 29.67 5.59
C ILE A 554 2.29 28.90 6.17
N ILE A 555 2.18 27.57 6.18
CA ILE A 555 3.26 26.67 6.58
C ILE A 555 3.72 25.82 5.38
N PRO A 556 5.03 25.58 5.23
CA PRO A 556 5.48 24.62 4.23
C PRO A 556 5.08 23.20 4.63
N PHE A 557 4.82 22.33 3.65
CA PHE A 557 4.51 20.91 3.88
C PHE A 557 5.55 20.21 4.78
N ALA A 558 6.80 20.63 4.71
CA ALA A 558 7.86 20.13 5.58
C ALA A 558 7.64 20.47 7.08
N GLY A 559 6.79 21.45 7.39
CA GLY A 559 6.39 21.82 8.75
C GLY A 559 5.41 20.85 9.40
N LEU A 560 4.74 19.99 8.62
CA LEU A 560 3.87 18.94 9.16
C LEU A 560 4.66 17.93 9.98
N SER A 561 4.00 17.33 10.97
CA SER A 561 4.55 16.22 11.73
C SER A 561 4.86 15.00 10.83
N ALA A 562 5.68 14.08 11.32
CA ALA A 562 6.04 12.88 10.57
C ALA A 562 4.81 12.03 10.21
N GLY A 563 3.84 11.89 11.14
CA GLY A 563 2.61 11.14 10.92
C GLY A 563 1.70 11.79 9.87
N GLU A 564 1.54 13.12 9.91
CA GLU A 564 0.76 13.86 8.91
C GLU A 564 1.38 13.77 7.51
N ARG A 565 2.70 13.85 7.40
CA ARG A 565 3.38 13.63 6.12
C ARG A 565 3.24 12.20 5.63
N GLN A 566 3.34 11.23 6.53
CA GLN A 566 3.22 9.81 6.20
C GLN A 566 1.83 9.49 5.64
N ILE A 567 0.74 9.96 6.28
CA ILE A 567 -0.62 9.71 5.79
C ILE A 567 -0.84 10.38 4.43
N ALA A 568 -0.36 11.63 4.24
CA ALA A 568 -0.46 12.34 2.98
C ALA A 568 0.27 11.59 1.84
N TYR A 569 1.46 11.08 2.10
CA TYR A 569 2.20 10.29 1.11
C TYR A 569 1.57 8.92 0.87
N THR A 570 1.07 8.26 1.90
CA THR A 570 0.42 6.94 1.75
C THR A 570 -0.82 7.06 0.88
N LEU A 571 -1.74 7.97 1.21
CA LEU A 571 -2.95 8.21 0.43
C LEU A 571 -2.62 8.73 -0.96
N GLY A 572 -1.71 9.71 -1.07
CA GLY A 572 -1.27 10.26 -2.35
C GLY A 572 -0.65 9.22 -3.27
N ASN A 573 0.14 8.29 -2.74
CA ASN A 573 0.71 7.19 -3.53
C ASN A 573 -0.37 6.22 -4.03
N ILE A 574 -1.31 5.82 -3.16
CA ILE A 574 -2.40 4.91 -3.52
C ILE A 574 -3.24 5.52 -4.65
N VAL A 575 -3.69 6.74 -4.45
CA VAL A 575 -4.52 7.48 -5.43
C VAL A 575 -3.77 7.68 -6.75
N TYR A 576 -2.51 8.07 -6.70
CA TYR A 576 -1.67 8.24 -7.89
C TYR A 576 -1.51 6.94 -8.69
N HIS A 577 -1.32 5.80 -8.01
CA HIS A 577 -1.24 4.51 -8.71
C HIS A 577 -2.57 4.08 -9.30
N LEU A 578 -3.68 4.28 -8.60
CA LEU A 578 -5.02 4.01 -9.13
C LEU A 578 -5.29 4.85 -10.39
N LYS A 579 -4.97 6.15 -10.36
CA LYS A 579 -5.06 7.04 -11.53
C LYS A 579 -4.21 6.54 -12.71
N ASN A 580 -2.99 6.08 -12.44
CA ASN A 580 -2.10 5.57 -13.48
C ASN A 580 -2.56 4.22 -14.05
N ILE A 581 -3.09 3.31 -13.22
CA ILE A 581 -3.68 2.03 -13.67
C ILE A 581 -4.87 2.33 -14.59
N GLU A 582 -5.73 3.26 -14.21
CA GLU A 582 -6.86 3.70 -15.03
C GLU A 582 -6.39 4.32 -16.36
N SER A 583 -5.39 5.21 -16.32
CA SER A 583 -4.79 5.82 -17.51
C SER A 583 -4.13 4.79 -18.44
N ALA A 584 -3.49 3.76 -17.89
CA ALA A 584 -2.85 2.71 -18.70
C ALA A 584 -3.85 1.89 -19.52
N LYS A 585 -5.13 1.86 -19.13
CA LYS A 585 -6.20 1.20 -19.88
C LYS A 585 -6.58 1.93 -21.16
N ASN A 586 -6.34 3.23 -21.22
CA ASN A 586 -6.69 4.09 -22.36
C ASN A 586 -5.60 4.17 -23.42
N ASP A 587 -4.55 3.35 -23.33
CA ASP A 587 -3.46 3.33 -24.32
C ASP A 587 -3.92 2.70 -25.65
N PHE A 588 -4.42 3.54 -26.58
CA PHE A 588 -4.92 3.14 -27.90
C PHE A 588 -3.82 2.88 -28.94
N ASN A 589 -2.56 3.17 -28.64
CA ASN A 589 -1.44 3.13 -29.60
C ASN A 589 -0.65 1.82 -29.58
N ILE A 590 -1.28 0.72 -29.20
CA ILE A 590 -0.62 -0.58 -29.22
C ILE A 590 -0.81 -1.18 -30.61
N ASP A 591 0.31 -1.41 -31.30
CA ASP A 591 0.36 -2.20 -32.51
C ASP A 591 -0.36 -3.54 -32.27
N PRO A 592 -1.39 -3.88 -33.08
CA PRO A 592 -2.11 -5.16 -32.98
C PRO A 592 -1.18 -6.38 -33.05
N ASN A 593 0.02 -6.23 -33.61
CA ASN A 593 1.04 -7.27 -33.69
C ASN A 593 1.97 -7.32 -32.47
N HIS A 594 1.94 -6.29 -31.61
CA HIS A 594 2.63 -6.31 -30.34
C HIS A 594 1.65 -6.75 -29.24
N LEU A 595 2.05 -7.77 -28.52
CA LEU A 595 1.40 -8.37 -27.37
C LEU A 595 0.53 -7.35 -26.62
N GLU A 596 -0.80 -7.50 -26.69
CA GLU A 596 -1.76 -6.63 -26.02
C GLU A 596 -1.31 -6.29 -24.61
N SER A 597 -1.26 -5.01 -24.24
CA SER A 597 -0.97 -4.61 -22.88
C SER A 597 -2.02 -5.22 -21.95
N LEU A 598 -1.57 -5.75 -20.81
CA LEU A 598 -2.46 -6.23 -19.78
C LEU A 598 -3.19 -5.03 -19.16
N LYS A 599 -4.50 -5.17 -18.99
CA LYS A 599 -5.38 -4.17 -18.39
C LYS A 599 -6.11 -4.86 -17.26
N TYR A 600 -6.04 -4.28 -16.06
CA TYR A 600 -6.64 -4.88 -14.86
C TYR A 600 -7.87 -4.07 -14.46
N ASP A 601 -9.04 -4.72 -14.43
CA ASP A 601 -10.29 -4.09 -14.01
C ASP A 601 -10.48 -4.11 -12.49
N TYR A 602 -9.65 -4.87 -11.80
CA TYR A 602 -9.67 -5.05 -10.36
C TYR A 602 -8.32 -4.73 -9.74
N VAL A 603 -8.34 -4.08 -8.58
CA VAL A 603 -7.12 -3.71 -7.85
C VAL A 603 -7.19 -4.20 -6.41
N ASN A 604 -6.16 -4.90 -5.96
CA ASN A 604 -5.96 -5.31 -4.58
C ASN A 604 -4.89 -4.43 -3.93
N ILE A 605 -5.20 -3.82 -2.81
CA ILE A 605 -4.31 -2.95 -2.04
C ILE A 605 -4.04 -3.63 -0.70
N MET A 606 -2.80 -3.94 -0.41
CA MET A 606 -2.38 -4.51 0.88
C MET A 606 -1.49 -3.50 1.60
N LEU A 607 -1.90 -3.07 2.80
CA LEU A 607 -1.19 -2.06 3.58
C LEU A 607 -0.66 -2.70 4.87
N ASP A 608 0.65 -2.88 4.94
CA ASP A 608 1.31 -3.56 6.04
C ASP A 608 1.89 -2.54 7.03
N GLU A 609 1.22 -2.40 8.18
CA GLU A 609 1.58 -1.53 9.30
C GLU A 609 1.89 -0.07 8.88
N VAL A 610 1.13 0.47 7.91
CA VAL A 610 1.37 1.83 7.40
C VAL A 610 1.07 2.92 8.41
N GLU A 611 0.27 2.59 9.44
CA GLU A 611 -0.16 3.48 10.51
C GLU A 611 0.84 3.65 11.66
N LEU A 612 2.03 3.03 11.60
CA LEU A 612 3.02 3.03 12.69
C LEU A 612 3.42 4.44 13.19
N TYR A 613 3.42 5.42 12.29
CA TYR A 613 3.76 6.81 12.64
C TYR A 613 2.53 7.68 12.90
N PHE A 614 1.32 7.13 12.82
CA PHE A 614 0.11 7.93 12.96
C PHE A 614 -0.21 8.16 14.45
N HIS A 615 -0.55 9.41 14.77
CA HIS A 615 -1.20 9.72 16.05
C HIS A 615 -2.52 8.93 16.16
N PRO A 616 -2.95 8.50 17.35
CA PRO A 616 -4.21 7.76 17.52
C PRO A 616 -5.43 8.35 16.80
N ASP A 617 -5.56 9.68 16.76
CA ASP A 617 -6.63 10.33 16.03
C ASP A 617 -6.51 10.14 14.49
N LEU A 618 -5.30 10.14 13.94
CA LEU A 618 -5.09 9.81 12.53
C LEU A 618 -5.36 8.33 12.24
N GLN A 619 -5.03 7.42 13.16
CA GLN A 619 -5.38 6.00 13.04
C GLN A 619 -6.89 5.79 13.00
N ARG A 620 -7.64 6.51 13.85
CA ARG A 620 -9.11 6.49 13.90
C ARG A 620 -9.77 6.97 12.60
N ARG A 621 -9.14 7.89 11.89
CA ARG A 621 -9.67 8.47 10.63
C ARG A 621 -9.17 7.76 9.39
N PHE A 622 -8.17 6.90 9.51
CA PHE A 622 -7.40 6.39 8.37
C PHE A 622 -8.27 5.65 7.36
N VAL A 623 -9.15 4.76 7.80
CA VAL A 623 -10.04 3.98 6.93
C VAL A 623 -10.99 4.89 6.15
N SER A 624 -11.62 5.85 6.84
CA SER A 624 -12.49 6.83 6.20
C SER A 624 -11.75 7.67 5.17
N LEU A 625 -10.57 8.22 5.53
CA LEU A 625 -9.74 9.00 4.61
C LEU A 625 -9.31 8.22 3.37
N LEU A 626 -9.00 6.94 3.54
CA LEU A 626 -8.61 6.06 2.43
C LEU A 626 -9.79 5.83 1.47
N ILE A 627 -10.97 5.53 2.01
CA ILE A 627 -12.19 5.33 1.21
C ILE A 627 -12.58 6.61 0.49
N ASP A 628 -12.56 7.74 1.18
CA ASP A 628 -12.89 9.06 0.61
C ASP A 628 -11.91 9.43 -0.50
N ALA A 629 -10.62 9.15 -0.31
CA ALA A 629 -9.61 9.37 -1.33
C ALA A 629 -9.83 8.50 -2.59
N ILE A 630 -10.20 7.22 -2.42
CA ILE A 630 -10.54 6.34 -3.55
C ILE A 630 -11.79 6.84 -4.27
N LYS A 631 -12.83 7.21 -3.53
CA LYS A 631 -14.10 7.72 -4.08
C LYS A 631 -13.96 9.07 -4.77
N GLY A 632 -12.98 9.88 -4.39
CA GLY A 632 -12.68 11.16 -5.02
C GLY A 632 -12.10 11.04 -6.43
N LEU A 633 -11.64 9.85 -6.82
CA LEU A 633 -11.08 9.58 -8.15
C LEU A 633 -12.15 9.22 -9.18
N LYS A 634 -11.91 9.63 -10.42
CA LYS A 634 -12.66 9.16 -11.59
C LYS A 634 -12.06 7.85 -12.09
N LEU A 635 -12.71 6.73 -11.73
CA LEU A 635 -12.29 5.37 -12.08
C LEU A 635 -13.35 4.72 -12.97
N ASP A 636 -13.42 5.16 -14.24
CA ASP A 636 -14.49 4.78 -15.17
C ASP A 636 -14.41 3.31 -15.60
N SER A 637 -13.23 2.72 -15.60
CA SER A 637 -12.99 1.36 -16.07
C SER A 637 -12.54 0.39 -14.98
N THR A 638 -12.32 0.86 -13.75
CA THR A 638 -12.04 0.01 -12.60
C THR A 638 -13.35 -0.45 -11.96
N SER A 639 -13.58 -1.77 -11.92
CA SER A 639 -14.84 -2.37 -11.46
C SER A 639 -14.83 -2.69 -9.96
N GLY A 640 -13.65 -2.92 -9.36
CA GLY A 640 -13.58 -3.23 -7.93
C GLY A 640 -12.19 -3.07 -7.34
N ILE A 641 -12.18 -2.64 -6.08
CA ILE A 641 -10.97 -2.47 -5.27
C ILE A 641 -11.14 -3.26 -3.98
N ASN A 642 -10.17 -4.11 -3.66
CA ASN A 642 -10.08 -4.76 -2.35
C ASN A 642 -8.94 -4.13 -1.57
N VAL A 643 -9.19 -3.76 -0.31
CA VAL A 643 -8.19 -3.23 0.62
C VAL A 643 -8.01 -4.21 1.76
N THR A 644 -6.78 -4.66 1.99
CA THR A 644 -6.41 -5.51 3.14
C THR A 644 -5.44 -4.75 4.01
N LEU A 645 -5.82 -4.49 5.26
CA LEU A 645 -5.02 -3.79 6.25
C LEU A 645 -4.36 -4.80 7.19
N ILE A 646 -3.05 -4.77 7.29
CA ILE A 646 -2.31 -5.53 8.29
C ILE A 646 -1.96 -4.56 9.39
N THR A 647 -2.58 -4.72 10.56
CA THR A 647 -2.55 -3.68 11.58
C THR A 647 -2.46 -4.21 13.01
N HIS A 648 -1.92 -3.39 13.88
CA HIS A 648 -1.97 -3.52 15.33
C HIS A 648 -2.84 -2.44 15.99
N SER A 649 -3.56 -1.64 15.21
CA SER A 649 -4.38 -0.55 15.70
C SER A 649 -5.83 -0.98 15.97
N PRO A 650 -6.32 -0.89 17.21
CA PRO A 650 -7.74 -1.13 17.53
C PRO A 650 -8.65 -0.07 16.90
N PHE A 651 -8.13 1.13 16.64
CA PHE A 651 -8.88 2.20 15.97
C PHE A 651 -9.23 1.81 14.54
N VAL A 652 -8.27 1.23 13.81
CA VAL A 652 -8.48 0.73 12.44
C VAL A 652 -9.48 -0.43 12.43
N LEU A 653 -9.40 -1.33 13.42
CA LEU A 653 -10.31 -2.48 13.50
C LEU A 653 -11.75 -2.09 13.80
N SER A 654 -11.96 -1.01 14.55
CA SER A 654 -13.30 -0.49 14.85
C SER A 654 -14.10 -0.06 13.61
N ASP A 655 -13.43 0.11 12.47
CA ASP A 655 -14.07 0.42 11.18
C ASP A 655 -14.30 -0.81 10.28
N ILE A 656 -13.93 -2.02 10.74
CA ILE A 656 -14.00 -3.24 9.92
C ILE A 656 -14.90 -4.29 10.59
N PRO A 657 -15.90 -4.85 9.87
CA PRO A 657 -16.72 -5.93 10.37
C PRO A 657 -15.92 -7.19 10.70
N SER A 658 -16.32 -7.94 11.72
CA SER A 658 -15.63 -9.14 12.21
C SER A 658 -15.53 -10.26 11.18
N GLU A 659 -16.45 -10.34 10.22
CA GLU A 659 -16.42 -11.29 9.11
C GLU A 659 -15.25 -11.02 8.15
N ASN A 660 -14.79 -9.78 8.06
CA ASN A 660 -13.70 -9.35 7.20
C ASN A 660 -12.34 -9.31 7.92
N ILE A 661 -12.22 -9.95 9.07
CA ILE A 661 -10.98 -9.95 9.86
C ILE A 661 -10.41 -11.37 9.97
N MET A 662 -9.18 -11.51 9.46
CA MET A 662 -8.37 -12.71 9.65
C MET A 662 -7.62 -12.61 10.97
N PHE A 663 -7.91 -13.55 11.90
CA PHE A 663 -7.24 -13.66 13.18
C PHE A 663 -6.15 -14.71 13.14
N LEU A 664 -4.91 -14.30 13.46
CA LEU A 664 -3.78 -15.19 13.62
C LEU A 664 -3.44 -15.34 15.10
N THR A 665 -3.75 -16.50 15.66
CA THR A 665 -3.42 -16.82 17.05
C THR A 665 -2.60 -18.10 17.13
N ARG A 666 -1.74 -18.22 18.16
CA ARG A 666 -1.00 -19.44 18.44
C ARG A 666 -1.87 -20.51 19.11
N ASN A 667 -2.92 -20.11 19.80
CA ASN A 667 -3.85 -20.99 20.51
C ASN A 667 -5.22 -20.90 19.86
N LYS A 668 -5.74 -22.02 19.33
CA LYS A 668 -7.07 -22.10 18.71
C LYS A 668 -8.26 -21.73 19.63
N GLU A 669 -8.02 -21.70 20.94
CA GLU A 669 -9.04 -21.36 21.95
C GLU A 669 -9.36 -19.86 22.04
N ASN A 670 -8.51 -19.00 21.50
CA ASN A 670 -8.70 -17.55 21.52
C ASN A 670 -9.30 -17.04 20.19
N MET A 671 -10.50 -17.49 19.88
CA MET A 671 -11.25 -16.90 18.77
C MET A 671 -11.95 -15.62 19.22
N LEU A 672 -12.09 -14.68 18.32
CA LEU A 672 -12.79 -13.41 18.57
C LEU A 672 -14.26 -13.70 18.87
N GLU A 673 -14.69 -13.41 20.09
CA GLU A 673 -16.10 -13.39 20.46
C GLU A 673 -16.61 -11.95 20.36
N GLY A 674 -17.49 -11.67 19.42
CA GLY A 674 -18.18 -10.38 19.29
C GLY A 674 -17.86 -9.60 18.01
N ASN A 675 -18.64 -8.51 17.82
CA ASN A 675 -18.52 -7.63 16.67
C ASN A 675 -17.43 -6.59 16.89
N THR A 676 -16.61 -6.33 15.84
CA THR A 676 -15.54 -5.34 15.89
C THR A 676 -16.01 -3.96 15.42
N PHE A 677 -16.96 -3.90 14.47
CA PHE A 677 -17.45 -2.65 13.92
C PHE A 677 -18.12 -1.79 14.99
N ALA A 678 -17.64 -0.55 15.14
CA ALA A 678 -18.03 0.41 16.18
C ALA A 678 -17.81 -0.09 17.64
N ALA A 679 -16.97 -1.13 17.83
CA ALA A 679 -16.64 -1.62 19.15
C ALA A 679 -15.74 -0.64 19.92
N ASN A 680 -15.84 -0.69 21.26
CA ASN A 680 -15.00 0.11 22.13
C ASN A 680 -13.55 -0.35 22.02
N ILE A 681 -12.62 0.59 21.98
CA ILE A 681 -11.18 0.32 21.86
C ILE A 681 -10.66 -0.57 22.99
N HIS A 682 -11.12 -0.36 24.21
CA HIS A 682 -10.72 -1.17 25.36
C HIS A 682 -11.16 -2.63 25.22
N ASP A 683 -12.37 -2.85 24.70
CA ASP A 683 -12.89 -4.20 24.43
C ASP A 683 -12.06 -4.87 23.32
N LEU A 684 -11.68 -4.12 22.28
CA LEU A 684 -10.81 -4.61 21.23
C LEU A 684 -9.41 -4.96 21.75
N PHE A 685 -8.82 -4.18 22.64
CA PHE A 685 -7.53 -4.52 23.25
C PHE A 685 -7.59 -5.82 24.04
N ASN A 686 -8.63 -6.00 24.84
CA ASN A 686 -8.77 -7.19 25.68
C ASN A 686 -9.08 -8.46 24.85
N ASN A 687 -10.03 -8.34 23.91
CA ASN A 687 -10.57 -9.50 23.20
C ASN A 687 -9.82 -9.82 21.90
N THR A 688 -9.22 -8.81 21.26
CA THR A 688 -8.69 -8.93 19.90
C THR A 688 -7.15 -9.00 19.88
N PHE A 689 -6.48 -8.19 20.69
CA PHE A 689 -5.02 -8.16 20.71
C PHE A 689 -4.40 -9.09 21.75
N PHE A 690 -5.24 -9.83 22.51
CA PHE A 690 -4.76 -10.80 23.52
C PHE A 690 -3.78 -10.20 24.52
N LEU A 691 -4.01 -8.93 24.87
CA LEU A 691 -3.20 -8.29 25.89
C LEU A 691 -3.65 -8.81 27.27
N PRO A 692 -2.78 -9.51 27.99
CA PRO A 692 -3.13 -10.00 29.32
C PRO A 692 -3.31 -8.84 30.31
N TYR A 693 -2.83 -7.66 29.95
CA TYR A 693 -2.90 -6.46 30.77
C TYR A 693 -3.01 -5.21 29.89
N THR A 694 -3.80 -4.24 30.33
CA THR A 694 -3.99 -2.94 29.67
C THR A 694 -3.05 -1.85 30.21
N VAL A 695 -2.21 -2.19 31.21
CA VAL A 695 -1.22 -1.29 31.82
C VAL A 695 0.19 -1.63 31.34
N GLY A 696 1.09 -0.66 31.36
CA GLY A 696 2.49 -0.85 30.98
C GLY A 696 3.19 -1.89 31.86
N GLU A 697 4.08 -2.69 31.29
CA GLU A 697 4.73 -3.82 31.98
C GLU A 697 5.55 -3.39 33.20
N LEU A 698 6.16 -2.20 33.20
CA LEU A 698 6.85 -1.67 34.39
C LEU A 698 5.83 -1.39 35.49
N ALA A 699 4.75 -0.69 35.20
CA ALA A 699 3.68 -0.40 36.15
C ALA A 699 3.08 -1.71 36.70
N ARG A 700 2.79 -2.68 35.82
CA ARG A 700 2.29 -4.00 36.20
C ARG A 700 3.21 -4.70 37.21
N LYS A 701 4.53 -4.73 36.93
CA LYS A 701 5.49 -5.36 37.83
C LYS A 701 5.52 -4.68 39.22
N GLU A 702 5.59 -3.36 39.22
CA GLU A 702 5.63 -2.60 40.49
C GLU A 702 4.33 -2.76 41.30
N ILE A 703 3.18 -2.81 40.62
CA ILE A 703 1.89 -3.09 41.25
C ILE A 703 1.83 -4.53 41.76
N SER A 704 2.27 -5.52 40.94
CA SER A 704 2.32 -6.93 41.35
C SER A 704 3.22 -7.12 42.59
N ASP A 705 4.35 -6.45 42.65
CA ASP A 705 5.26 -6.51 43.81
C ASP A 705 4.57 -6.05 45.12
N ILE A 706 3.71 -5.02 45.05
CA ILE A 706 2.91 -4.53 46.17
C ILE A 706 1.86 -5.58 46.57
N VAL A 707 1.09 -6.07 45.57
CA VAL A 707 0.02 -7.04 45.78
C VAL A 707 0.57 -8.38 46.34
N GLU A 708 1.67 -8.89 45.78
CA GLU A 708 2.30 -10.13 46.23
C GLU A 708 2.81 -9.98 47.66
N LEU A 709 3.40 -8.85 47.99
CA LEU A 709 3.84 -8.55 49.34
C LEU A 709 2.66 -8.53 50.33
N TYR A 710 1.58 -7.85 49.98
CA TYR A 710 0.35 -7.81 50.76
C TYR A 710 -0.28 -9.19 50.94
N GLN A 711 -0.36 -9.99 49.87
CA GLN A 711 -0.89 -11.36 49.94
C GLN A 711 -0.05 -12.26 50.83
N SER A 712 1.27 -12.23 50.71
CA SER A 712 2.18 -13.02 51.53
C SER A 712 2.02 -12.65 52.98
N TRP A 713 1.88 -11.38 53.25
CA TRP A 713 1.68 -10.84 54.57
C TRP A 713 0.29 -11.21 55.16
N SER A 714 -0.81 -11.07 54.38
CA SER A 714 -2.17 -11.44 54.78
C SER A 714 -2.33 -12.94 55.07
N LEU A 715 -1.64 -13.79 54.30
CA LEU A 715 -1.59 -15.23 54.55
C LEU A 715 -0.86 -15.58 55.86
N ASN A 716 0.23 -14.89 56.21
CA ASN A 716 0.94 -15.06 57.44
C ASN A 716 0.10 -14.57 58.64
N LYS A 717 -0.64 -13.44 58.48
CA LYS A 717 -1.61 -12.95 59.49
C LYS A 717 -2.68 -14.00 59.80
N LYS A 718 -3.28 -14.66 58.76
CA LYS A 718 -4.29 -15.71 58.94
C LYS A 718 -3.70 -16.98 59.63
N ARG A 719 -2.47 -17.37 59.34
CA ARG A 719 -1.81 -18.52 59.97
C ARG A 719 -1.50 -18.24 61.43
N LEU A 720 -1.00 -17.06 61.76
CA LEU A 720 -0.74 -16.62 63.12
C LEU A 720 -2.04 -16.51 63.93
N SER A 721 -3.13 -15.95 63.36
CA SER A 721 -4.44 -15.85 64.01
C SER A 721 -5.08 -17.20 64.36
N ALA A 722 -4.74 -18.25 63.57
CA ALA A 722 -5.23 -19.61 63.84
C ALA A 722 -4.43 -20.37 64.95
N GLN A 723 -3.19 -19.98 65.17
CA GLN A 723 -2.34 -20.62 66.17
C GLN A 723 -2.31 -19.93 67.57
N ASP A 724 -2.60 -18.63 67.61
CA ASP A 724 -2.36 -17.80 68.83
C ASP A 724 -3.63 -17.35 69.57
N TYR A 725 -4.77 -17.98 69.35
CA TYR A 725 -5.96 -17.71 70.17
C TYR A 725 -5.77 -18.06 71.65
N SER A 726 -4.62 -18.62 72.00
CA SER A 726 -4.32 -19.04 73.38
C SER A 726 -3.23 -18.23 74.11
N ASN A 727 -2.44 -17.38 73.47
CA ASN A 727 -1.38 -16.60 74.13
C ASN A 727 -1.32 -15.16 73.56
N ASN A 728 -1.46 -14.19 74.44
CA ASN A 728 -1.51 -12.76 74.23
C ASN A 728 -0.20 -12.08 73.73
N ASN A 729 0.70 -12.74 73.03
CA ASN A 729 1.92 -12.15 72.49
C ASN A 729 1.99 -12.15 71.01
N TRP A 730 1.61 -11.03 70.41
CA TRP A 730 1.75 -10.76 68.99
C TRP A 730 3.07 -10.02 68.72
N THR A 731 4.12 -10.73 68.41
CA THR A 731 5.30 -10.11 67.82
C THR A 731 5.47 -10.68 66.38
N ILE A 732 5.25 -9.84 65.36
CA ILE A 732 5.77 -10.12 64.02
C ILE A 732 7.29 -10.04 64.19
N SER A 733 7.99 -11.16 64.03
CA SER A 733 9.45 -11.19 64.20
C SER A 733 10.06 -10.19 63.19
N GLU A 734 10.95 -9.34 63.65
CA GLU A 734 11.75 -8.38 62.87
C GLU A 734 12.44 -9.01 61.67
N GLN A 735 12.60 -10.32 61.63
CA GLN A 735 13.17 -11.06 60.49
C GLN A 735 12.32 -10.99 59.19
N HIS A 736 11.01 -10.81 59.29
CA HIS A 736 10.16 -10.67 58.10
C HIS A 736 9.95 -9.20 57.67
N LEU A 737 10.20 -8.25 58.52
CA LEU A 737 10.18 -6.81 58.27
C LEU A 737 11.55 -6.25 57.88
N GLY A 738 12.63 -6.94 58.20
CA GLY A 738 14.00 -6.50 57.96
C GLY A 738 14.41 -6.35 56.48
N GLU A 739 13.64 -6.89 55.58
CA GLU A 739 13.88 -6.74 54.13
C GLU A 739 13.22 -5.50 53.50
N LEU A 740 12.28 -4.85 54.18
CA LEU A 740 11.67 -3.61 53.74
C LEU A 740 12.48 -2.40 54.20
N THR A 741 13.53 -2.08 53.46
CA THR A 741 14.27 -0.83 53.69
C THR A 741 13.30 0.36 53.59
N LYS A 742 13.50 1.42 54.41
CA LYS A 742 12.73 2.68 54.34
C LYS A 742 12.58 3.19 52.86
N ARG A 743 13.56 2.89 52.03
CA ARG A 743 13.57 3.25 50.62
C ARG A 743 12.57 2.43 49.80
N LYS A 744 12.43 1.12 50.05
CA LYS A 744 11.47 0.25 49.35
C LYS A 744 10.04 0.64 49.70
N TRP A 745 9.78 0.93 50.99
CA TRP A 745 8.49 1.39 51.47
C TRP A 745 8.08 2.75 50.83
N ALA A 746 8.97 3.73 50.85
CA ALA A 746 8.75 5.03 50.24
C ALA A 746 8.49 4.90 48.73
N LYS A 747 9.17 3.97 48.02
CA LYS A 747 8.94 3.66 46.64
C LYS A 747 7.53 3.12 46.41
N MET A 748 7.07 2.18 47.22
CA MET A 748 5.74 1.57 47.10
C MET A 748 4.63 2.59 47.36
N LYS A 749 4.76 3.45 48.37
CA LYS A 749 3.82 4.58 48.58
C LYS A 749 3.79 5.55 47.41
N TYR A 750 4.96 5.86 46.87
CA TYR A 750 5.03 6.70 45.64
C TYR A 750 4.33 6.04 44.48
N ILE A 751 4.55 4.76 44.19
CA ILE A 751 3.89 4.03 43.13
C ILE A 751 2.38 4.07 43.31
N ALA A 752 1.87 3.72 44.50
CA ALA A 752 0.44 3.78 44.78
C ALA A 752 -0.13 5.19 44.54
N SER A 753 0.60 6.26 44.88
CA SER A 753 0.14 7.65 44.70
C SER A 753 0.10 8.12 43.24
N VAL A 754 0.82 7.48 42.30
CA VAL A 754 0.91 7.89 40.89
C VAL A 754 0.16 6.95 39.93
N VAL A 755 -0.52 5.92 40.45
CA VAL A 755 -1.39 5.07 39.61
C VAL A 755 -2.56 5.91 39.06
N GLY A 756 -2.76 5.85 37.74
CA GLY A 756 -3.73 6.67 37.06
C GLY A 756 -5.17 6.13 37.05
N ASP A 757 -5.41 4.92 37.55
CA ASP A 757 -6.72 4.33 37.75
C ASP A 757 -7.15 4.54 39.21
N ASP A 758 -8.20 5.33 39.41
CA ASP A 758 -8.64 5.76 40.75
C ASP A 758 -9.03 4.58 41.66
N TYR A 759 -9.65 3.53 41.09
CA TYR A 759 -10.02 2.34 41.87
C TYR A 759 -8.79 1.55 42.29
N LEU A 760 -7.90 1.27 41.37
CA LEU A 760 -6.65 0.53 41.63
C LEU A 760 -5.74 1.32 42.57
N GLN A 761 -5.69 2.64 42.44
CA GLN A 761 -4.97 3.54 43.34
C GLN A 761 -5.51 3.39 44.79
N GLY A 762 -6.85 3.46 44.95
CA GLY A 762 -7.49 3.30 46.24
C GLY A 762 -7.15 1.95 46.92
N GLU A 763 -7.30 0.85 46.19
CA GLU A 763 -6.98 -0.49 46.69
C GLU A 763 -5.51 -0.63 47.11
N LEU A 764 -4.57 -0.05 46.33
CA LEU A 764 -3.15 -0.10 46.69
C LEU A 764 -2.80 0.74 47.92
N VAL A 765 -3.44 1.89 48.08
CA VAL A 765 -3.29 2.74 49.28
C VAL A 765 -3.82 2.01 50.50
N ASP A 766 -5.03 1.44 50.40
CA ASP A 766 -5.65 0.68 51.51
C ASP A 766 -4.75 -0.52 51.95
N MET A 767 -4.20 -1.26 50.98
CA MET A 767 -3.27 -2.35 51.24
C MET A 767 -2.01 -1.87 52.00
N LEU A 768 -1.45 -0.73 51.58
CA LEU A 768 -0.24 -0.17 52.20
C LEU A 768 -0.55 0.39 53.60
N GLU A 769 -1.71 1.06 53.80
CA GLU A 769 -2.15 1.57 55.10
C GLU A 769 -2.39 0.42 56.10
N GLU A 770 -3.07 -0.66 55.67
CA GLU A 770 -3.28 -1.84 56.50
C GLU A 770 -1.93 -2.50 56.94
N MET A 771 -0.96 -2.55 56.05
CA MET A 771 0.37 -3.05 56.37
C MET A 771 1.11 -2.11 57.36
N GLU A 772 0.97 -0.80 57.20
CA GLU A 772 1.65 0.21 58.04
C GLU A 772 1.09 0.23 59.46
N GLU A 773 -0.25 0.24 59.61
CA GLU A 773 -0.89 0.21 60.94
C GLU A 773 -0.43 -0.96 61.81
N LEU A 774 -0.19 -2.09 61.18
CA LEU A 774 0.24 -3.29 61.92
C LEU A 774 1.73 -3.30 62.25
N VAL A 775 2.53 -2.65 61.42
CA VAL A 775 3.96 -2.42 61.74
C VAL A 775 4.09 -1.46 62.93
N GLU A 776 3.27 -0.43 63.00
CA GLU A 776 3.27 0.54 64.10
C GLU A 776 2.78 -0.12 65.42
N ARG A 777 1.69 -0.89 65.39
CA ARG A 777 1.22 -1.64 66.56
C ARG A 777 2.22 -2.66 67.06
N GLY A 778 3.04 -3.23 66.19
CA GLY A 778 4.14 -4.12 66.59
C GLY A 778 5.26 -3.41 67.36
N ARG A 779 5.58 -2.16 67.00
CA ARG A 779 6.61 -1.33 67.69
C ARG A 779 6.14 -0.83 69.02
N ASP A 780 4.91 -0.40 69.14
CA ASP A 780 4.35 0.08 70.44
C ASP A 780 4.26 -1.04 71.48
N ASN A 781 4.19 -2.31 71.09
CA ASN A 781 4.22 -3.47 72.01
C ASN A 781 5.62 -3.90 72.35
N GLU A 782 6.68 -3.46 71.66
CA GLU A 782 8.08 -3.73 72.02
C GLU A 782 8.67 -2.64 72.93
N GLU A 783 8.09 -1.46 73.01
CA GLU A 783 8.47 -0.35 73.87
C GLU A 783 7.76 -0.37 75.23
N ASN A 784 6.79 -1.23 75.52
CA ASN A 784 6.09 -1.47 76.72
C ASN A 784 6.45 -2.86 77.29
#